data_cab2b23e21d4597e59f961645d0bbc1d
#
_entry.id   cab2b23e21d4597e59f961645d0bbc1d
#
_cell.length_a   1.000
_cell.length_b   1.000
_cell.length_c   1.000
_cell.angle_alpha   90.00
_cell.angle_beta   90.00
_cell.angle_gamma   90.00
#
_symmetry.space_group_name_H-M   'P 1'
#
loop_
_entity.id
_entity.type
_entity.pdbx_description
1 polymer ?
#
loop_
_entity_poly.entity_id
_entity_poly.type
_entity_poly.pdbx_seq_one_letter_code
_entity_poly.pdbx_strand_id
1 'polypeptide(L)'
;MRLKSIVLCSASALVMAAALPAFAQTAPASTGPAAAPGVDAQAQVDDAAKAGAETIVVTGLHKSLQSAQALKRNAAQQIDAIVAEDIGKLPDVAVSDTVARIPGVQVERGGGEAGRVLIRGLPNFATTYNGREIFTAEQRSVALQDFPAGAIAAIEVFKTTTADLIEGGLAGEVDVRSRKPFDFAGLEVAGSLWGQYEKRSTKFDPNGNLLVSDRWDTGIGEIGALINFSYTSLQYLDSTRSNTDYVANVGIGPGGSNVRFPDIQRVGYGQGDRQRPSLNGAVQWRPMTGLEFYGEALWQGFRNRVSDRELSVPLWGGSNYANVVTQPGTNLLQSVTVTNPFRPDGFQGATFGKTDTYQYALGTKYDAGDLHLSADGAHTTSTFLDSIYSFDTAYKSRQTVTANTGITNLDQGPAFSFGGGTDPTNPATFVYRGFFDRQLIARGNDWQGRIDGAYDVHNFPITRVEVGLRYVDRQSHFEDGSRYNYREPDQLPLSALPVSYSVFHSGFPGFDPTTVRGYYTPTYDSIRNNIEALRTFSGFAPGAPPADPSVTYTANEKSYAGYGQIKYAFGTGIRIDGAIGIRGVQTNLTIDGTNRIRHAGAADTFAPITVSKNYTDWLPNANARIRFTDELQLRLSYTKTRSRPEFSQYNPGLAVDPPQTGNATRRANGGNPELNPLISDNYDASLEYYFRKTSSASFAVFRRDLNGFIQNFDQAIVDPTFGAITVNRPYNTGAGRIDGFETQVTTFLDFDFLPTFVHAFGFQANLTYLDAKTGFPGTLGGGTITQSPIIGVSKWTYNVAAFYEAHGLSARLSYNHRGDYPSRFDARGGDTYSETTRGIGRLDFSTSYDIFKNITLTADATNILAKPYVSYLTYGFAGGTDPVTFPRAVRYEESVYSLGVRFRF
;
A
#
# COMPACT_ATOMS: atom_id res chain seq x y z
N MET A 1 -2.55 42.45 13.42
CA MET A 1 -1.83 41.96 12.22
C MET A 1 -0.64 41.02 12.54
N ARG A 2 -0.11 40.99 13.77
CA ARG A 2 1.04 40.11 14.15
C ARG A 2 0.66 38.71 14.69
N LEU A 3 -0.60 38.47 15.04
CA LEU A 3 -1.04 37.18 15.58
C LEU A 3 -1.39 36.13 14.51
N LYS A 4 -1.74 36.56 13.29
CA LYS A 4 -2.13 35.62 12.22
C LYS A 4 -0.94 34.83 11.60
N SER A 5 0.27 35.41 11.65
CA SER A 5 1.46 34.76 11.07
C SER A 5 2.03 33.62 11.95
N ILE A 6 1.83 33.70 13.27
CA ILE A 6 2.31 32.69 14.22
C ILE A 6 1.43 31.42 14.15
N VAL A 7 0.15 31.59 13.91
CA VAL A 7 -0.79 30.45 13.76
C VAL A 7 -0.54 29.66 12.47
N LEU A 8 -0.06 30.32 11.39
CA LEU A 8 0.26 29.60 10.14
C LEU A 8 1.53 28.74 10.26
N CYS A 9 2.55 29.17 11.01
CA CYS A 9 3.76 28.35 11.22
C CYS A 9 3.48 27.12 12.08
N SER A 10 2.62 27.26 13.11
CA SER A 10 2.19 26.13 13.93
C SER A 10 1.25 25.16 13.18
N ALA A 11 0.43 25.67 12.28
CA ALA A 11 -0.43 24.84 11.43
C ALA A 11 0.38 23.99 10.43
N SER A 12 1.50 24.49 9.93
CA SER A 12 2.38 23.72 9.02
C SER A 12 3.09 22.55 9.73
N ALA A 13 3.47 22.74 10.98
CA ALA A 13 4.04 21.65 11.80
C ALA A 13 2.96 20.61 12.19
N LEU A 14 1.73 21.04 12.45
CA LEU A 14 0.62 20.14 12.79
C LEU A 14 0.18 19.29 11.61
N VAL A 15 0.13 19.85 10.39
CA VAL A 15 -0.21 19.14 9.15
C VAL A 15 0.86 18.07 8.82
N MET A 16 2.12 18.27 9.25
CA MET A 16 3.17 17.29 9.02
C MET A 16 3.21 16.15 10.03
N ALA A 17 2.88 16.39 11.30
CA ALA A 17 2.71 15.31 12.27
C ALA A 17 1.55 14.37 11.87
N ALA A 18 0.52 14.87 11.20
CA ALA A 18 -0.56 14.09 10.65
C ALA A 18 -0.22 13.39 9.31
N ALA A 19 0.85 13.81 8.62
CA ALA A 19 1.21 13.25 7.30
C ALA A 19 2.26 12.13 7.37
N LEU A 20 2.96 11.95 8.49
CA LEU A 20 4.06 10.99 8.58
C LEU A 20 3.65 9.51 8.75
N PRO A 21 2.52 9.15 9.38
CA PRO A 21 2.06 7.75 9.36
C PRO A 21 1.55 7.30 7.98
N ALA A 22 1.26 8.24 7.09
CA ALA A 22 0.68 7.95 5.78
C ALA A 22 1.58 7.12 4.84
N PHE A 23 2.86 6.97 5.12
CA PHE A 23 3.73 6.12 4.31
C PHE A 23 3.50 4.62 4.51
N ALA A 24 2.86 4.22 5.62
CA ALA A 24 2.44 2.84 5.84
C ALA A 24 0.96 2.60 5.52
N GLN A 25 0.19 3.64 5.19
CA GLN A 25 -1.26 3.56 5.35
C GLN A 25 -2.09 3.87 4.13
N THR A 26 -1.61 4.27 3.00
CA THR A 26 -2.56 4.64 1.95
C THR A 26 -2.34 3.95 0.64
N ALA A 27 -2.83 2.76 0.57
CA ALA A 27 -3.67 2.47 -0.58
C ALA A 27 -5.11 2.77 -0.14
N PRO A 28 -5.88 3.55 -0.87
CA PRO A 28 -7.31 3.47 -0.72
C PRO A 28 -7.66 2.01 -0.99
N ALA A 29 -8.01 1.29 0.05
CA ALA A 29 -8.46 -0.07 -0.10
C ALA A 29 -9.72 -0.03 -0.93
N SER A 30 -9.70 -0.70 -1.99
CA SER A 30 -10.89 -1.04 -2.73
C SER A 30 -11.59 -2.18 -2.00
N THR A 31 -12.83 -2.14 -2.06
CA THR A 31 -13.72 -3.04 -1.40
C THR A 31 -14.45 -3.89 -2.37
N GLY A 32 -14.45 -5.11 -2.08
CA GLY A 32 -15.39 -6.06 -2.62
C GLY A 32 -15.08 -7.40 -2.01
N PRO A 33 -16.06 -8.10 -1.55
CA PRO A 33 -15.88 -9.39 -0.93
C PRO A 33 -15.53 -10.47 -1.95
N ALA A 34 -14.73 -11.42 -1.51
CA ALA A 34 -14.14 -12.49 -2.28
C ALA A 34 -15.11 -13.62 -2.61
N ALA A 35 -14.94 -14.16 -3.77
CA ALA A 35 -15.35 -15.52 -4.09
C ALA A 35 -14.20 -16.49 -3.83
N ALA A 36 -14.50 -17.64 -3.31
CA ALA A 36 -13.63 -18.78 -3.53
C ALA A 36 -13.40 -18.92 -5.04
N PRO A 37 -12.23 -19.33 -5.50
CA PRO A 37 -12.09 -19.72 -6.88
C PRO A 37 -13.29 -20.59 -7.21
N GLY A 38 -13.92 -20.31 -8.32
CA GLY A 38 -14.90 -21.22 -8.85
C GLY A 38 -14.32 -22.63 -8.75
N VAL A 39 -15.15 -23.58 -8.43
CA VAL A 39 -14.79 -25.00 -8.27
C VAL A 39 -13.74 -25.44 -9.29
N ASP A 40 -13.64 -24.76 -10.41
CA ASP A 40 -12.69 -25.02 -11.49
C ASP A 40 -11.25 -24.55 -11.29
N ALA A 41 -10.96 -23.51 -10.51
CA ALA A 41 -9.54 -23.21 -10.26
C ALA A 41 -8.95 -24.23 -9.28
N GLN A 42 -9.76 -24.75 -8.37
CA GLN A 42 -9.41 -25.85 -7.49
C GLN A 42 -9.51 -27.21 -8.21
N ALA A 43 -10.57 -27.41 -9.01
CA ALA A 43 -10.72 -28.61 -9.83
C ALA A 43 -9.73 -28.69 -10.99
N GLN A 44 -9.27 -27.56 -11.51
CA GLN A 44 -8.20 -27.54 -12.53
C GLN A 44 -6.81 -27.73 -11.92
N VAL A 45 -6.60 -27.33 -10.67
CA VAL A 45 -5.44 -27.75 -9.88
C VAL A 45 -5.58 -29.24 -9.53
N ASP A 46 -6.78 -29.71 -9.19
CA ASP A 46 -7.10 -31.11 -8.89
C ASP A 46 -7.10 -31.98 -10.18
N ASP A 47 -7.51 -31.46 -11.34
CA ASP A 47 -7.42 -32.17 -12.63
C ASP A 47 -6.00 -32.14 -13.22
N ALA A 48 -5.22 -31.09 -12.99
CA ALA A 48 -3.78 -31.12 -13.23
C ALA A 48 -3.07 -32.07 -12.27
N ALA A 49 -3.57 -32.21 -11.03
CA ALA A 49 -3.12 -33.19 -10.05
C ALA A 49 -3.61 -34.62 -10.37
N LYS A 50 -4.77 -34.81 -10.98
CA LYS A 50 -5.27 -36.12 -11.45
C LYS A 50 -4.61 -36.57 -12.74
N ALA A 51 -4.08 -35.67 -13.58
CA ALA A 51 -3.32 -35.99 -14.79
C ALA A 51 -1.86 -36.42 -14.52
N GLY A 52 -1.41 -36.31 -13.28
CA GLY A 52 -0.10 -36.78 -12.82
C GLY A 52 -0.04 -36.70 -11.32
N ALA A 53 -0.65 -37.71 -10.65
CA ALA A 53 -0.72 -37.82 -9.20
C ALA A 53 0.64 -37.85 -8.50
N GLU A 54 1.32 -36.72 -8.47
CA GLU A 54 2.35 -36.40 -7.49
C GLU A 54 1.92 -35.14 -6.76
N THR A 55 1.82 -35.25 -5.46
CA THR A 55 1.57 -34.24 -4.44
C THR A 55 2.18 -32.89 -4.82
N ILE A 56 1.37 -31.80 -4.87
CA ILE A 56 1.82 -30.44 -5.23
C ILE A 56 2.65 -29.86 -4.07
N VAL A 57 3.74 -30.46 -3.77
CA VAL A 57 4.81 -29.81 -3.05
C VAL A 57 5.88 -29.46 -4.07
N VAL A 58 5.81 -28.19 -4.51
CA VAL A 58 6.75 -27.65 -5.48
C VAL A 58 8.08 -27.46 -4.76
N THR A 59 9.14 -28.06 -5.26
CA THR A 59 10.52 -27.83 -4.80
C THR A 59 11.35 -27.31 -5.95
N GLY A 60 11.98 -26.14 -5.73
CA GLY A 60 12.83 -25.48 -6.71
C GLY A 60 12.09 -24.51 -7.65
N LEU A 61 12.86 -23.60 -8.23
CA LEU A 61 12.38 -22.52 -9.08
C LEU A 61 11.70 -23.04 -10.36
N HIS A 62 12.24 -24.09 -10.96
CA HIS A 62 11.72 -24.68 -12.20
C HIS A 62 10.28 -25.17 -12.02
N LYS A 63 10.00 -25.91 -10.94
CA LYS A 63 8.64 -26.40 -10.64
C LYS A 63 7.69 -25.29 -10.24
N SER A 64 8.16 -24.27 -9.49
CA SER A 64 7.37 -23.08 -9.15
C SER A 64 6.89 -22.35 -10.42
N LEU A 65 7.79 -22.11 -11.38
CA LEU A 65 7.44 -21.47 -12.65
C LEU A 65 6.51 -22.35 -13.50
N GLN A 66 6.69 -23.65 -13.50
CA GLN A 66 5.80 -24.60 -14.18
C GLN A 66 4.38 -24.54 -13.60
N SER A 67 4.24 -24.55 -12.28
CA SER A 67 2.94 -24.45 -11.60
C SER A 67 2.27 -23.11 -11.86
N ALA A 68 2.99 -22.01 -11.76
CA ALA A 68 2.47 -20.67 -12.07
C ALA A 68 2.01 -20.56 -13.53
N GLN A 69 2.77 -21.13 -14.48
CA GLN A 69 2.40 -21.18 -15.89
C GLN A 69 1.16 -22.05 -16.14
N ALA A 70 1.02 -23.18 -15.46
CA ALA A 70 -0.15 -24.06 -15.55
C ALA A 70 -1.41 -23.37 -15.04
N LEU A 71 -1.34 -22.68 -13.89
CA LEU A 71 -2.42 -21.85 -13.37
C LEU A 71 -2.85 -20.80 -14.39
N LYS A 72 -1.90 -20.02 -14.92
CA LYS A 72 -2.17 -18.97 -15.94
C LYS A 72 -2.79 -19.55 -17.20
N ARG A 73 -2.24 -20.65 -17.74
CA ARG A 73 -2.69 -21.28 -19.01
C ARG A 73 -4.11 -21.81 -18.91
N ASN A 74 -4.47 -22.40 -17.77
CA ASN A 74 -5.74 -23.10 -17.60
C ASN A 74 -6.89 -22.20 -17.12
N ALA A 75 -6.61 -21.11 -16.44
CA ALA A 75 -7.63 -20.19 -15.94
C ALA A 75 -8.55 -19.67 -17.04
N ALA A 76 -9.81 -19.45 -16.74
CA ALA A 76 -10.76 -18.75 -17.64
C ALA A 76 -10.44 -17.25 -17.70
N GLN A 77 -10.03 -16.67 -16.57
CA GLN A 77 -9.66 -15.27 -16.39
C GLN A 77 -8.22 -15.01 -16.86
N GLN A 78 -7.87 -13.75 -17.07
CA GLN A 78 -6.47 -13.36 -17.19
C GLN A 78 -5.87 -13.24 -15.79
N ILE A 79 -5.04 -14.22 -15.44
CA ILE A 79 -4.35 -14.27 -14.16
C ILE A 79 -2.83 -14.28 -14.34
N ASP A 80 -2.14 -13.80 -13.31
CA ASP A 80 -0.74 -14.10 -13.09
C ASP A 80 -0.59 -14.69 -11.70
N ALA A 81 0.22 -15.73 -11.55
CA ALA A 81 0.43 -16.41 -10.28
C ALA A 81 1.93 -16.48 -9.92
N ILE A 82 2.20 -16.41 -8.64
CA ILE A 82 3.51 -16.74 -8.07
C ILE A 82 3.27 -17.86 -7.07
N VAL A 83 3.89 -19.02 -7.33
CA VAL A 83 3.83 -20.18 -6.47
C VAL A 83 5.12 -20.23 -5.66
N ALA A 84 5.02 -20.50 -4.36
CA ALA A 84 6.19 -20.62 -3.51
C ALA A 84 7.14 -21.73 -4.01
N GLU A 85 8.42 -21.40 -4.13
CA GLU A 85 9.46 -22.32 -4.63
C GLU A 85 9.64 -23.54 -3.71
N ASP A 86 9.32 -23.37 -2.44
CA ASP A 86 9.31 -24.38 -1.39
C ASP A 86 8.45 -23.94 -0.22
N ILE A 87 8.22 -24.81 0.77
CA ILE A 87 7.49 -24.42 1.98
C ILE A 87 8.24 -23.29 2.69
N GLY A 88 7.54 -22.18 2.90
CA GLY A 88 8.09 -21.00 3.55
C GLY A 88 9.04 -20.16 2.69
N LYS A 89 9.09 -20.38 1.36
CA LYS A 89 9.91 -19.53 0.46
C LYS A 89 9.10 -18.97 -0.70
N LEU A 90 8.62 -17.74 -0.52
CA LEU A 90 8.38 -16.83 -1.64
C LEU A 90 9.72 -16.20 -2.09
N PRO A 91 9.78 -15.68 -3.33
CA PRO A 91 10.99 -15.01 -3.82
C PRO A 91 11.45 -13.81 -2.97
N ASP A 92 10.60 -13.27 -2.12
CA ASP A 92 10.83 -12.05 -1.31
C ASP A 92 10.32 -12.22 0.11
N VAL A 93 10.73 -11.32 1.01
CA VAL A 93 10.36 -11.34 2.44
C VAL A 93 8.89 -10.99 2.67
N ALA A 94 8.33 -10.10 1.86
CA ALA A 94 6.94 -9.65 1.95
C ALA A 94 6.17 -9.96 0.66
N VAL A 95 4.87 -10.25 0.79
CA VAL A 95 3.97 -10.49 -0.35
C VAL A 95 3.94 -9.30 -1.31
N SER A 96 3.93 -8.08 -0.81
CA SER A 96 3.95 -6.86 -1.62
C SER A 96 5.20 -6.73 -2.51
N ASP A 97 6.35 -7.18 -2.04
CA ASP A 97 7.58 -7.24 -2.84
C ASP A 97 7.50 -8.33 -3.92
N THR A 98 6.91 -9.46 -3.56
CA THR A 98 6.72 -10.58 -4.49
C THR A 98 5.80 -10.20 -5.66
N VAL A 99 4.65 -9.57 -5.41
CA VAL A 99 3.72 -9.16 -6.48
C VAL A 99 4.30 -8.07 -7.39
N ALA A 100 5.28 -7.30 -6.94
CA ALA A 100 5.98 -6.30 -7.77
C ALA A 100 6.69 -6.91 -9.00
N ARG A 101 6.88 -8.22 -9.03
CA ARG A 101 7.50 -8.96 -10.17
C ARG A 101 6.50 -9.31 -11.26
N ILE A 102 5.20 -9.17 -10.98
CA ILE A 102 4.12 -9.46 -11.92
C ILE A 102 4.00 -8.31 -12.95
N PRO A 103 3.81 -8.61 -14.26
CA PRO A 103 3.52 -7.57 -15.26
C PRO A 103 2.34 -6.71 -14.83
N GLY A 104 2.41 -5.41 -15.09
CA GLY A 104 1.33 -4.48 -14.73
C GLY A 104 1.27 -4.08 -13.26
N VAL A 105 2.11 -4.66 -12.40
CA VAL A 105 2.16 -4.31 -10.99
C VAL A 105 3.25 -3.26 -10.74
N GLN A 106 2.87 -2.19 -10.05
CA GLN A 106 3.76 -1.12 -9.59
C GLN A 106 3.68 -1.03 -8.08
N VAL A 107 4.79 -0.70 -7.41
CA VAL A 107 4.81 -0.54 -5.95
C VAL A 107 5.45 0.78 -5.54
N GLU A 108 4.92 1.38 -4.50
CA GLU A 108 5.56 2.48 -3.79
C GLU A 108 6.25 1.93 -2.56
N ARG A 109 7.47 2.42 -2.30
CA ARG A 109 8.31 1.91 -1.22
C ARG A 109 8.55 2.96 -0.15
N GLY A 110 8.70 2.48 1.08
CA GLY A 110 9.07 3.29 2.22
C GLY A 110 9.29 2.41 3.45
N GLY A 111 10.22 2.79 4.31
CA GLY A 111 10.52 1.99 5.48
C GLY A 111 11.06 0.59 5.15
N GLY A 112 11.91 0.49 4.11
CA GLY A 112 12.60 -0.74 3.73
C GLY A 112 11.80 -1.74 2.89
N GLU A 113 10.50 -1.54 2.67
CA GLU A 113 9.63 -2.50 1.97
C GLU A 113 8.65 -1.84 0.98
N ALA A 114 8.00 -2.66 0.14
CA ALA A 114 6.89 -2.22 -0.70
C ALA A 114 5.63 -2.08 0.16
N GLY A 115 5.05 -0.89 0.18
CA GLY A 115 3.80 -0.60 0.90
C GLY A 115 2.60 -0.59 -0.05
N ARG A 116 2.43 0.48 -0.82
CA ARG A 116 1.32 0.62 -1.75
C ARG A 116 1.55 -0.16 -3.03
N VAL A 117 0.59 -0.99 -3.41
CA VAL A 117 0.58 -1.77 -4.64
C VAL A 117 -0.46 -1.21 -5.60
N LEU A 118 -0.11 -1.09 -6.88
CA LEU A 118 -1.03 -0.71 -7.95
C LEU A 118 -1.00 -1.81 -9.02
N ILE A 119 -2.17 -2.27 -9.43
CA ILE A 119 -2.33 -3.21 -10.54
C ILE A 119 -2.88 -2.43 -11.73
N ARG A 120 -2.11 -2.38 -12.83
CA ARG A 120 -2.46 -1.59 -14.03
C ARG A 120 -2.79 -0.12 -13.71
N GLY A 121 -2.02 0.45 -12.77
CA GLY A 121 -2.17 1.84 -12.34
C GLY A 121 -3.27 2.12 -11.32
N LEU A 122 -4.01 1.12 -10.84
CA LEU A 122 -5.06 1.29 -9.86
C LEU A 122 -4.70 0.61 -8.53
N PRO A 123 -4.86 1.30 -7.39
CA PRO A 123 -4.67 0.72 -6.07
C PRO A 123 -5.89 -0.11 -5.62
N ASN A 124 -7.01 0.03 -6.32
CA ASN A 124 -8.32 -0.51 -5.95
C ASN A 124 -8.47 -1.96 -6.40
N PHE A 125 -7.82 -2.91 -5.75
CA PHE A 125 -8.03 -4.36 -5.93
C PHE A 125 -8.57 -4.97 -4.64
N ALA A 126 -9.26 -6.10 -4.73
CA ALA A 126 -9.65 -6.88 -3.56
C ALA A 126 -8.48 -7.73 -3.07
N THR A 127 -8.29 -7.83 -1.76
CA THR A 127 -7.35 -8.77 -1.14
C THR A 127 -8.13 -9.87 -0.46
N THR A 128 -7.85 -11.13 -0.85
CA THR A 128 -8.50 -12.29 -0.27
C THR A 128 -7.49 -13.27 0.32
N TYR A 129 -7.94 -14.08 1.25
CA TYR A 129 -7.20 -15.19 1.81
C TYR A 129 -7.99 -16.48 1.63
N ASN A 130 -7.45 -17.39 0.83
CA ASN A 130 -8.15 -18.61 0.42
C ASN A 130 -9.55 -18.32 -0.17
N GLY A 131 -9.65 -17.26 -0.99
CA GLY A 131 -10.89 -16.83 -1.62
C GLY A 131 -11.89 -16.11 -0.70
N ARG A 132 -11.51 -15.70 0.50
CA ARG A 132 -12.35 -14.95 1.46
C ARG A 132 -11.76 -13.58 1.72
N GLU A 133 -12.63 -12.60 1.78
CA GLU A 133 -12.21 -11.24 2.15
C GLU A 133 -11.69 -11.20 3.57
N ILE A 134 -10.61 -10.46 3.79
CA ILE A 134 -10.16 -10.06 5.12
C ILE A 134 -10.52 -8.60 5.30
N PHE A 135 -11.43 -8.34 6.21
CA PHE A 135 -11.93 -7.00 6.48
C PHE A 135 -11.21 -6.35 7.66
N THR A 136 -10.76 -5.11 7.46
CA THR A 136 -10.26 -4.22 8.51
C THR A 136 -11.08 -2.94 8.55
N ALA A 137 -11.26 -2.34 9.73
CA ALA A 137 -12.15 -1.19 9.88
C ALA A 137 -11.50 0.13 9.44
N GLU A 138 -10.20 0.21 9.51
CA GLU A 138 -9.43 1.41 9.13
C GLU A 138 -9.39 1.53 7.61
N GLN A 139 -9.15 0.40 6.95
CA GLN A 139 -9.28 0.24 5.50
C GLN A 139 -10.17 -0.96 5.24
N ARG A 140 -10.82 -1.03 4.07
CA ARG A 140 -11.72 -2.14 3.76
C ARG A 140 -11.01 -3.45 3.45
N SER A 141 -9.69 -3.44 3.25
CA SER A 141 -8.87 -4.63 3.00
C SER A 141 -7.57 -4.60 3.80
N VAL A 142 -6.99 -5.78 4.02
CA VAL A 142 -5.68 -5.90 4.63
C VAL A 142 -4.60 -5.60 3.59
N ALA A 143 -3.54 -4.91 4.01
CA ALA A 143 -2.43 -4.60 3.13
C ALA A 143 -1.59 -5.86 2.84
N LEU A 144 -1.16 -6.04 1.58
CA LEU A 144 -0.38 -7.22 1.17
C LEU A 144 0.95 -7.36 1.93
N GLN A 145 1.52 -6.26 2.39
CA GLN A 145 2.74 -6.26 3.21
C GLN A 145 2.56 -6.90 4.58
N ASP A 146 1.33 -7.03 5.06
CA ASP A 146 1.04 -7.61 6.37
C ASP A 146 1.08 -9.15 6.35
N PHE A 147 1.01 -9.78 5.17
CA PHE A 147 1.13 -11.22 5.03
C PHE A 147 2.60 -11.65 5.06
N PRO A 148 3.01 -12.48 6.03
CA PRO A 148 4.35 -13.03 6.06
C PRO A 148 4.52 -14.08 4.94
N ALA A 149 5.58 -13.95 4.15
CA ALA A 149 5.85 -14.84 3.02
C ALA A 149 5.93 -16.32 3.41
N GLY A 150 6.39 -16.61 4.62
CA GLY A 150 6.54 -17.99 5.12
C GLY A 150 5.24 -18.78 5.31
N ALA A 151 4.09 -18.10 5.39
CA ALA A 151 2.78 -18.73 5.58
C ALA A 151 2.06 -19.09 4.26
N ILE A 152 2.64 -18.72 3.10
CA ILE A 152 1.91 -18.63 1.83
C ILE A 152 2.36 -19.74 0.86
N ALA A 153 1.39 -20.36 0.19
CA ALA A 153 1.61 -21.35 -0.88
C ALA A 153 1.67 -20.70 -2.26
N ALA A 154 0.77 -19.77 -2.53
CA ALA A 154 0.69 -19.08 -3.81
C ALA A 154 0.04 -17.68 -3.62
N ILE A 155 0.31 -16.82 -4.59
CA ILE A 155 -0.37 -15.53 -4.78
C ILE A 155 -0.93 -15.53 -6.18
N GLU A 156 -2.23 -15.34 -6.31
CA GLU A 156 -2.92 -15.27 -7.60
C GLU A 156 -3.44 -13.84 -7.82
N VAL A 157 -3.07 -13.24 -8.93
CA VAL A 157 -3.50 -11.89 -9.31
C VAL A 157 -4.46 -11.99 -10.49
N PHE A 158 -5.74 -11.86 -10.21
CA PHE A 158 -6.82 -11.84 -11.20
C PHE A 158 -6.95 -10.43 -11.78
N LYS A 159 -6.54 -10.26 -13.04
CA LYS A 159 -6.62 -8.97 -13.78
C LYS A 159 -7.95 -8.78 -14.49
N THR A 160 -8.70 -9.87 -14.71
CA THR A 160 -10.09 -9.86 -15.20
C THR A 160 -10.94 -10.71 -14.27
N THR A 161 -12.23 -10.41 -14.18
CA THR A 161 -13.16 -11.06 -13.25
C THR A 161 -14.23 -11.85 -14.01
N THR A 162 -14.80 -12.85 -13.35
CA THR A 162 -15.98 -13.62 -13.79
C THR A 162 -17.09 -13.46 -12.74
N ALA A 163 -18.33 -13.86 -13.03
CA ALA A 163 -19.45 -13.61 -12.13
C ALA A 163 -19.37 -14.43 -10.82
N ASP A 164 -18.71 -15.56 -10.84
CA ASP A 164 -18.42 -16.42 -9.68
C ASP A 164 -17.39 -15.78 -8.75
N LEU A 165 -16.43 -15.05 -9.28
CA LEU A 165 -15.58 -14.15 -8.49
C LEU A 165 -16.43 -12.99 -7.97
N ILE A 166 -16.10 -12.53 -6.77
CA ILE A 166 -16.85 -11.43 -6.19
C ILE A 166 -16.43 -10.13 -6.86
N GLU A 167 -17.17 -9.08 -6.60
CA GLU A 167 -16.86 -7.73 -7.04
C GLU A 167 -15.45 -7.32 -6.58
N GLY A 168 -14.43 -7.84 -7.25
CA GLY A 168 -13.01 -7.67 -6.92
C GLY A 168 -12.49 -6.34 -7.41
N GLY A 169 -12.69 -5.24 -6.74
CA GLY A 169 -12.08 -3.94 -7.02
C GLY A 169 -11.96 -3.56 -8.52
N LEU A 170 -11.54 -2.35 -8.80
CA LEU A 170 -11.35 -1.88 -10.20
C LEU A 170 -10.18 -2.55 -10.89
N ALA A 171 -9.15 -2.88 -10.13
CA ALA A 171 -7.90 -3.45 -10.62
C ALA A 171 -7.92 -4.99 -10.67
N GLY A 172 -8.97 -5.62 -10.16
CA GLY A 172 -9.10 -7.06 -10.02
C GLY A 172 -8.96 -7.54 -8.57
N GLU A 173 -8.42 -8.73 -8.38
CA GLU A 173 -8.30 -9.39 -7.08
C GLU A 173 -6.90 -9.97 -6.88
N VAL A 174 -6.40 -9.94 -5.66
CA VAL A 174 -5.19 -10.64 -5.23
C VAL A 174 -5.57 -11.65 -4.18
N ASP A 175 -5.57 -12.94 -4.54
CA ASP A 175 -5.84 -14.03 -3.60
C ASP A 175 -4.53 -14.59 -3.03
N VAL A 176 -4.42 -14.53 -1.72
CA VAL A 176 -3.29 -15.07 -0.95
C VAL A 176 -3.68 -16.45 -0.46
N ARG A 177 -2.99 -17.49 -0.95
CA ARG A 177 -3.32 -18.87 -0.63
C ARG A 177 -2.37 -19.48 0.37
N SER A 178 -2.92 -20.12 1.40
CA SER A 178 -2.18 -20.94 2.35
C SER A 178 -2.12 -22.41 1.91
N ARG A 179 -1.21 -23.18 2.49
CA ARG A 179 -1.19 -24.64 2.40
C ARG A 179 -2.36 -25.25 3.16
N LYS A 180 -2.84 -26.40 2.68
CA LYS A 180 -3.89 -27.23 3.32
C LYS A 180 -3.36 -28.62 3.66
N PRO A 181 -3.97 -29.32 4.64
CA PRO A 181 -3.50 -30.66 5.03
C PRO A 181 -3.44 -31.65 3.87
N PHE A 182 -4.45 -31.64 2.99
CA PHE A 182 -4.53 -32.57 1.86
C PHE A 182 -3.59 -32.22 0.70
N ASP A 183 -2.83 -31.13 0.78
CA ASP A 183 -1.71 -30.85 -0.13
C ASP A 183 -0.52 -31.80 0.13
N PHE A 184 -0.52 -32.51 1.27
CA PHE A 184 0.55 -33.41 1.69
C PHE A 184 0.07 -34.87 1.73
N ALA A 185 0.99 -35.78 1.50
CA ALA A 185 0.68 -37.21 1.49
C ALA A 185 0.58 -37.85 2.89
N GLY A 186 1.14 -37.21 3.93
CA GLY A 186 1.18 -37.65 5.31
C GLY A 186 1.86 -36.60 6.19
N LEU A 187 2.60 -37.09 7.20
CA LEU A 187 3.35 -36.20 8.09
C LEU A 187 4.40 -35.40 7.31
N GLU A 188 4.30 -34.09 7.47
CA GLU A 188 5.24 -33.10 6.92
C GLU A 188 5.63 -32.13 8.03
N VAL A 189 6.93 -31.94 8.24
CA VAL A 189 7.49 -30.95 9.14
C VAL A 189 8.49 -30.11 8.35
N ALA A 190 8.11 -28.84 8.09
CA ALA A 190 8.94 -27.96 7.29
C ALA A 190 9.06 -26.57 7.92
N GLY A 191 10.19 -25.91 7.69
CA GLY A 191 10.38 -24.56 8.19
C GLY A 191 11.65 -23.91 7.69
N SER A 192 11.79 -22.64 8.07
CA SER A 192 13.00 -21.88 7.80
C SER A 192 13.35 -20.97 8.99
N LEU A 193 14.64 -20.77 9.20
CA LEU A 193 15.20 -19.79 10.13
C LEU A 193 16.23 -18.95 9.38
N TRP A 194 16.11 -17.63 9.47
CA TRP A 194 17.07 -16.73 8.84
C TRP A 194 17.33 -15.50 9.68
N GLY A 195 18.55 -15.00 9.58
CA GLY A 195 18.95 -13.71 10.14
C GLY A 195 19.03 -12.67 9.03
N GLN A 196 18.55 -11.48 9.31
CA GLN A 196 18.52 -10.37 8.39
C GLN A 196 19.35 -9.22 8.95
N TYR A 197 20.25 -8.65 8.16
CA TYR A 197 21.07 -7.50 8.50
C TYR A 197 20.72 -6.30 7.62
N GLU A 198 20.29 -5.22 8.24
CA GLU A 198 19.96 -3.95 7.62
C GLU A 198 21.18 -3.02 7.69
N LYS A 199 21.70 -2.66 6.51
CA LYS A 199 22.99 -1.97 6.38
C LYS A 199 23.01 -0.56 6.98
N ARG A 200 21.92 0.19 6.85
CA ARG A 200 21.84 1.60 7.28
C ARG A 200 21.48 1.73 8.76
N SER A 201 20.47 0.99 9.18
CA SER A 201 20.09 0.89 10.60
C SER A 201 21.14 0.14 11.43
N THR A 202 22.01 -0.65 10.78
CA THR A 202 23.03 -1.50 11.43
C THR A 202 22.41 -2.47 12.44
N LYS A 203 21.25 -3.00 12.09
CA LYS A 203 20.46 -3.90 12.92
C LYS A 203 20.49 -5.33 12.38
N PHE A 204 20.13 -6.26 13.24
CA PHE A 204 20.00 -7.66 12.90
C PHE A 204 18.70 -8.21 13.45
N ASP A 205 17.89 -8.82 12.60
CA ASP A 205 16.58 -9.37 12.91
C ASP A 205 16.55 -10.89 12.68
N PRO A 206 16.21 -11.69 13.71
CA PRO A 206 15.91 -13.10 13.54
C PRO A 206 14.49 -13.27 13.01
N ASN A 207 14.33 -14.16 12.02
CA ASN A 207 13.08 -14.48 11.37
C ASN A 207 12.91 -15.99 11.26
N GLY A 208 11.66 -16.46 11.12
CA GLY A 208 11.44 -17.89 10.94
C GLY A 208 9.98 -18.27 10.71
N ASN A 209 9.81 -19.48 10.20
CA ASN A 209 8.50 -20.14 10.09
C ASN A 209 8.63 -21.63 10.38
N LEU A 210 7.53 -22.23 10.83
CA LEU A 210 7.39 -23.66 11.08
C LEU A 210 6.00 -24.13 10.68
N LEU A 211 5.94 -25.10 9.79
CA LEU A 211 4.74 -25.78 9.36
C LEU A 211 4.79 -27.24 9.81
N VAL A 212 3.70 -27.72 10.39
CA VAL A 212 3.47 -29.14 10.69
C VAL A 212 2.12 -29.53 10.10
N SER A 213 2.08 -30.56 9.30
CA SER A 213 0.87 -31.10 8.70
C SER A 213 0.89 -32.62 8.78
N ASP A 214 -0.28 -33.22 8.98
CA ASP A 214 -0.42 -34.67 8.86
C ASP A 214 -1.80 -35.04 8.30
N ARG A 215 -1.87 -36.26 7.74
CA ARG A 215 -3.06 -36.79 7.08
C ARG A 215 -3.22 -38.26 7.45
N TRP A 216 -4.42 -38.65 7.86
CA TRP A 216 -4.74 -39.98 8.38
C TRP A 216 -5.95 -40.59 7.66
N ASP A 217 -5.83 -41.83 7.25
CA ASP A 217 -6.95 -42.67 6.86
C ASP A 217 -7.59 -43.24 8.11
N THR A 218 -8.87 -42.97 8.33
CA THR A 218 -9.59 -43.41 9.53
C THR A 218 -10.84 -44.19 9.17
N GLY A 219 -11.46 -44.83 10.17
CA GLY A 219 -12.73 -45.54 9.97
C GLY A 219 -13.92 -44.59 9.62
N ILE A 220 -13.77 -43.29 9.74
CA ILE A 220 -14.78 -42.27 9.37
C ILE A 220 -14.37 -41.44 8.16
N GLY A 221 -13.38 -41.92 7.38
CA GLY A 221 -12.84 -41.28 6.23
C GLY A 221 -11.48 -40.66 6.48
N GLU A 222 -11.01 -39.88 5.53
CA GLU A 222 -9.71 -39.23 5.53
C GLU A 222 -9.78 -37.92 6.32
N ILE A 223 -8.84 -37.70 7.24
CA ILE A 223 -8.73 -36.48 8.06
C ILE A 223 -7.32 -35.91 7.88
N GLY A 224 -7.21 -34.60 7.76
CA GLY A 224 -5.93 -33.89 7.77
C GLY A 224 -5.96 -32.70 8.69
N ALA A 225 -4.83 -32.39 9.30
CA ALA A 225 -4.64 -31.21 10.13
C ALA A 225 -3.31 -30.53 9.83
N LEU A 226 -3.31 -29.19 9.82
CA LEU A 226 -2.13 -28.37 9.56
C LEU A 226 -2.10 -27.22 10.55
N ILE A 227 -0.89 -26.90 11.01
CA ILE A 227 -0.59 -25.66 11.73
C ILE A 227 0.68 -25.05 11.16
N ASN A 228 0.67 -23.73 10.96
CA ASN A 228 1.82 -22.99 10.51
C ASN A 228 1.99 -21.72 11.31
N PHE A 229 3.15 -21.53 11.90
CA PHE A 229 3.57 -20.31 12.58
C PHE A 229 4.62 -19.59 11.74
N SER A 230 4.52 -18.28 11.63
CA SER A 230 5.51 -17.43 10.97
C SER A 230 5.76 -16.15 11.78
N TYR A 231 7.01 -15.75 11.85
CA TYR A 231 7.43 -14.48 12.43
C TYR A 231 8.44 -13.80 11.53
N THR A 232 8.14 -12.56 11.13
CA THR A 232 9.08 -11.71 10.41
C THR A 232 9.26 -10.38 11.13
N SER A 233 10.51 -9.91 11.18
CA SER A 233 10.91 -8.60 11.69
C SER A 233 11.75 -7.89 10.66
N LEU A 234 11.56 -6.58 10.53
CA LEU A 234 12.32 -5.70 9.65
C LEU A 234 12.59 -4.39 10.37
N GLN A 235 13.84 -4.02 10.52
CA GLN A 235 14.23 -2.69 10.95
C GLN A 235 14.72 -1.86 9.76
N TYR A 236 14.51 -0.55 9.80
CA TYR A 236 14.92 0.34 8.72
C TYR A 236 15.35 1.72 9.21
N LEU A 237 16.14 2.40 8.40
CA LEU A 237 16.50 3.80 8.55
C LEU A 237 16.42 4.51 7.20
N ASP A 238 15.36 5.26 6.99
CA ASP A 238 15.22 6.19 5.88
C ASP A 238 15.82 7.54 6.25
N SER A 239 16.65 8.10 5.37
CA SER A 239 17.24 9.42 5.56
C SER A 239 16.80 10.34 4.44
N THR A 240 16.21 11.49 4.80
CA THR A 240 15.59 12.40 3.83
C THR A 240 16.16 13.82 3.97
N ARG A 241 16.45 14.45 2.84
CA ARG A 241 16.65 15.91 2.74
C ARG A 241 15.58 16.47 1.84
N SER A 242 14.96 17.58 2.24
CA SER A 242 13.86 18.14 1.48
C SER A 242 13.76 19.65 1.55
N ASN A 243 13.23 20.22 0.48
CA ASN A 243 12.67 21.57 0.45
C ASN A 243 11.17 21.49 0.66
N THR A 244 10.58 22.51 1.26
CA THR A 244 9.13 22.70 1.27
C THR A 244 8.65 23.37 -0.03
N ASP A 245 7.35 23.61 -0.11
CA ASP A 245 6.76 24.30 -1.24
C ASP A 245 7.25 25.75 -1.30
N TYR A 246 7.36 26.32 -2.51
CA TYR A 246 7.70 27.72 -2.67
C TYR A 246 6.62 28.64 -2.14
N VAL A 247 7.04 29.65 -1.40
CA VAL A 247 6.09 30.56 -0.77
C VAL A 247 5.96 31.87 -1.53
N ALA A 248 7.02 32.44 -2.02
CA ALA A 248 6.95 33.78 -2.56
C ALA A 248 8.10 34.15 -3.49
N ASN A 249 7.85 35.19 -4.30
CA ASN A 249 8.86 36.04 -4.92
C ASN A 249 9.22 37.14 -3.94
N VAL A 250 10.46 37.18 -3.47
CA VAL A 250 10.95 38.19 -2.54
C VAL A 250 12.12 38.93 -3.17
N GLY A 251 12.14 40.26 -3.02
CA GLY A 251 13.17 41.15 -3.59
C GLY A 251 14.53 41.05 -2.90
N ILE A 252 15.14 39.87 -2.91
CA ILE A 252 16.43 39.55 -2.27
C ILE A 252 17.56 39.34 -3.27
N GLY A 253 17.27 39.32 -4.54
CA GLY A 253 18.26 39.14 -5.60
C GLY A 253 19.10 40.38 -5.91
N PRO A 254 20.09 40.27 -6.79
CA PRO A 254 20.89 41.40 -7.21
C PRO A 254 20.04 42.58 -7.72
N GLY A 255 20.33 43.79 -7.22
CA GLY A 255 19.56 44.98 -7.55
C GLY A 255 18.10 44.98 -7.02
N GLY A 256 17.76 44.14 -6.02
CA GLY A 256 16.41 44.05 -5.47
C GLY A 256 15.47 43.18 -6.32
N SER A 257 15.97 42.37 -7.21
CA SER A 257 15.16 41.48 -8.04
C SER A 257 14.46 40.38 -7.20
N ASN A 258 13.26 40.02 -7.61
CA ASN A 258 12.50 38.97 -6.96
C ASN A 258 13.14 37.60 -7.22
N VAL A 259 13.33 36.85 -6.14
CA VAL A 259 13.85 35.47 -6.15
C VAL A 259 12.83 34.55 -5.53
N ARG A 260 12.62 33.38 -6.14
CA ARG A 260 11.74 32.32 -5.63
C ARG A 260 12.58 31.29 -4.89
N PHE A 261 12.14 30.91 -3.69
CA PHE A 261 12.85 29.94 -2.85
C PHE A 261 11.91 29.17 -1.90
N PRO A 262 12.33 27.96 -1.44
CA PRO A 262 11.58 27.21 -0.44
C PRO A 262 11.58 27.97 0.89
N ASP A 263 10.42 28.00 1.55
CA ASP A 263 10.28 28.63 2.88
C ASP A 263 11.11 27.90 3.96
N ILE A 264 11.22 26.58 3.89
CA ILE A 264 11.91 25.74 4.87
C ILE A 264 12.73 24.66 4.16
N GLN A 265 13.92 24.38 4.68
CA GLN A 265 14.69 23.17 4.36
C GLN A 265 14.68 22.21 5.55
N ARG A 266 14.76 20.90 5.27
CA ARG A 266 14.65 19.86 6.30
C ARG A 266 15.66 18.75 6.10
N VAL A 267 16.11 18.21 7.24
CA VAL A 267 16.76 16.90 7.34
C VAL A 267 15.84 16.03 8.21
N GLY A 268 15.47 14.89 7.72
CA GLY A 268 14.57 13.96 8.41
C GLY A 268 15.11 12.54 8.41
N TYR A 269 14.76 11.79 9.45
CA TYR A 269 15.13 10.37 9.62
C TYR A 269 13.94 9.61 10.12
N GLY A 270 13.47 8.65 9.33
CA GLY A 270 12.46 7.66 9.72
C GLY A 270 13.15 6.34 10.08
N GLN A 271 13.20 6.00 11.36
CA GLN A 271 13.69 4.72 11.82
C GLN A 271 12.53 3.91 12.35
N GLY A 272 12.39 2.66 11.91
CA GLY A 272 11.30 1.80 12.36
C GLY A 272 11.71 0.37 12.62
N ASP A 273 10.81 -0.31 13.34
CA ASP A 273 10.82 -1.75 13.64
C ASP A 273 9.42 -2.28 13.34
N ARG A 274 9.31 -3.21 12.40
CA ARG A 274 8.05 -3.84 11.98
C ARG A 274 8.11 -5.32 12.25
N GLN A 275 7.16 -5.83 13.03
CA GLN A 275 7.08 -7.25 13.39
C GLN A 275 5.74 -7.81 12.94
N ARG A 276 5.76 -9.00 12.34
CA ARG A 276 4.59 -9.71 11.79
C ARG A 276 4.54 -11.15 12.30
N PRO A 277 4.02 -11.37 13.52
CA PRO A 277 3.66 -12.71 13.94
C PRO A 277 2.39 -13.17 13.21
N SER A 278 2.34 -14.42 12.77
CA SER A 278 1.17 -15.02 12.13
C SER A 278 1.03 -16.49 12.53
N LEU A 279 -0.18 -16.92 12.74
CA LEU A 279 -0.53 -18.30 12.99
C LEU A 279 -1.73 -18.67 12.10
N ASN A 280 -1.59 -19.70 11.29
CA ASN A 280 -2.71 -20.26 10.54
C ASN A 280 -2.80 -21.76 10.75
N GLY A 281 -4.04 -22.26 10.75
CA GLY A 281 -4.34 -23.65 10.89
C GLY A 281 -5.49 -24.06 9.99
N ALA A 282 -5.49 -25.32 9.59
CA ALA A 282 -6.55 -25.91 8.79
C ALA A 282 -6.81 -27.36 9.20
N VAL A 283 -8.07 -27.76 9.12
CA VAL A 283 -8.51 -29.15 9.26
C VAL A 283 -9.38 -29.48 8.04
N GLN A 284 -9.14 -30.62 7.45
CA GLN A 284 -9.95 -31.17 6.35
C GLN A 284 -10.45 -32.56 6.74
N TRP A 285 -11.68 -32.87 6.38
CA TRP A 285 -12.30 -34.18 6.60
C TRP A 285 -13.07 -34.60 5.36
N ARG A 286 -12.69 -35.74 4.79
CA ARG A 286 -13.34 -36.37 3.64
C ARG A 286 -13.95 -37.70 4.06
N PRO A 287 -15.23 -37.71 4.55
CA PRO A 287 -15.89 -38.93 5.02
C PRO A 287 -16.15 -39.93 3.89
N MET A 288 -16.32 -39.45 2.68
CA MET A 288 -16.51 -40.28 1.48
C MET A 288 -16.05 -39.51 0.24
N THR A 289 -15.85 -40.24 -0.85
CA THR A 289 -15.51 -39.65 -2.16
C THR A 289 -16.56 -38.60 -2.54
N GLY A 290 -16.08 -37.42 -2.94
CA GLY A 290 -16.91 -36.28 -3.38
C GLY A 290 -17.44 -35.41 -2.25
N LEU A 291 -17.29 -35.76 -0.96
CA LEU A 291 -17.71 -34.89 0.15
C LEU A 291 -16.53 -34.51 1.03
N GLU A 292 -16.28 -33.21 1.14
CA GLU A 292 -15.24 -32.65 1.98
C GLU A 292 -15.78 -31.56 2.90
N PHE A 293 -15.41 -31.62 4.16
CA PHE A 293 -15.59 -30.54 5.14
C PHE A 293 -14.22 -29.95 5.49
N TYR A 294 -14.17 -28.64 5.70
CA TYR A 294 -12.95 -27.99 6.15
C TYR A 294 -13.23 -26.90 7.18
N GLY A 295 -12.24 -26.67 8.03
CA GLY A 295 -12.20 -25.56 8.96
C GLY A 295 -10.85 -24.88 8.87
N GLU A 296 -10.82 -23.56 8.86
CA GLU A 296 -9.61 -22.75 8.75
C GLU A 296 -9.61 -21.65 9.80
N ALA A 297 -8.43 -21.32 10.32
CA ALA A 297 -8.21 -20.22 11.25
C ALA A 297 -6.94 -19.47 10.89
N LEU A 298 -7.01 -18.14 10.92
CA LEU A 298 -5.87 -17.24 10.71
C LEU A 298 -5.83 -16.24 11.86
N TRP A 299 -4.65 -16.05 12.45
CA TRP A 299 -4.27 -14.86 13.19
C TRP A 299 -3.12 -14.19 12.48
N GLN A 300 -3.26 -12.89 12.23
CA GLN A 300 -2.26 -12.03 11.62
C GLN A 300 -2.03 -10.83 12.52
N GLY A 301 -0.82 -10.70 13.02
CA GLY A 301 -0.40 -9.60 13.85
C GLY A 301 0.53 -8.65 13.09
N PHE A 302 0.36 -7.35 13.32
CA PHE A 302 1.30 -6.32 12.87
C PHE A 302 1.66 -5.43 14.05
N ARG A 303 2.95 -5.19 14.22
CA ARG A 303 3.50 -4.29 15.25
C ARG A 303 4.44 -3.34 14.57
N ASN A 304 4.22 -2.05 14.76
CA ASN A 304 5.02 -1.00 14.14
C ASN A 304 5.51 -0.03 15.20
N ARG A 305 6.81 0.16 15.28
CA ARG A 305 7.46 1.18 16.10
C ARG A 305 8.20 2.12 15.19
N VAL A 306 7.85 3.41 15.21
CA VAL A 306 8.48 4.41 14.35
C VAL A 306 9.04 5.54 15.19
N SER A 307 10.29 5.84 14.97
CA SER A 307 11.05 6.92 15.56
C SER A 307 11.41 7.92 14.47
N ASP A 308 10.49 8.85 14.19
CA ASP A 308 10.70 9.90 13.22
C ASP A 308 11.41 11.08 13.86
N ARG A 309 12.37 11.66 13.16
CA ARG A 309 13.12 12.83 13.61
C ARG A 309 13.22 13.82 12.45
N GLU A 310 13.05 15.08 12.77
CA GLU A 310 13.23 16.14 11.80
C GLU A 310 13.91 17.34 12.44
N LEU A 311 14.79 17.97 11.68
CA LEU A 311 15.34 19.29 11.93
C LEU A 311 14.98 20.19 10.74
N SER A 312 14.25 21.26 11.02
CA SER A 312 13.75 22.21 10.04
C SER A 312 14.46 23.56 10.16
N VAL A 313 14.80 24.12 9.03
CA VAL A 313 15.47 25.43 8.96
C VAL A 313 14.63 26.34 8.07
N PRO A 314 13.99 27.39 8.65
CA PRO A 314 13.27 28.38 7.88
C PRO A 314 14.28 29.27 7.13
N LEU A 315 13.98 29.55 5.85
CA LEU A 315 14.75 30.49 5.00
C LEU A 315 14.04 31.84 4.86
N TRP A 316 12.71 31.85 5.00
CA TRP A 316 11.93 33.10 4.93
C TRP A 316 11.89 33.82 6.28
N GLY A 317 11.50 35.10 6.24
CA GLY A 317 11.45 35.94 7.45
C GLY A 317 12.80 36.38 7.97
N GLY A 318 13.85 36.23 7.15
CA GLY A 318 15.18 36.77 7.42
C GLY A 318 15.20 38.28 7.35
N SER A 319 16.13 38.90 8.12
CA SER A 319 16.39 40.34 8.04
C SER A 319 17.53 40.67 7.06
N ASN A 320 18.45 39.75 6.85
CA ASN A 320 19.57 39.91 5.95
C ASN A 320 19.75 38.66 5.10
N TYR A 321 19.79 38.86 3.78
CA TYR A 321 20.10 37.87 2.78
C TYR A 321 21.38 38.24 2.10
N ALA A 322 22.41 37.41 2.16
CA ALA A 322 23.69 37.58 1.56
C ALA A 322 24.06 36.40 0.65
N ASN A 323 25.01 36.60 -0.24
CA ASN A 323 25.49 35.54 -1.14
C ASN A 323 24.36 34.86 -1.92
N VAL A 324 23.37 35.67 -2.36
CA VAL A 324 22.22 35.14 -3.14
C VAL A 324 22.71 34.73 -4.51
N VAL A 325 22.60 33.48 -4.83
CA VAL A 325 22.90 32.91 -6.15
C VAL A 325 21.63 32.30 -6.71
N THR A 326 21.27 32.66 -7.93
CA THR A 326 20.13 32.08 -8.66
C THR A 326 20.64 31.13 -9.73
N GLN A 327 19.79 30.19 -10.12
CA GLN A 327 20.04 29.34 -11.27
C GLN A 327 20.12 30.23 -12.54
N PRO A 328 21.16 30.10 -13.39
CA PRO A 328 21.35 30.93 -14.58
C PRO A 328 20.10 30.99 -15.47
N GLY A 329 19.72 32.20 -15.87
CA GLY A 329 18.51 32.42 -16.69
C GLY A 329 17.18 32.30 -15.99
N THR A 330 17.15 32.12 -14.66
CA THR A 330 15.91 32.02 -13.86
C THR A 330 15.97 32.93 -12.63
N ASN A 331 14.83 33.06 -11.95
CA ASN A 331 14.75 33.70 -10.63
C ASN A 331 14.68 32.68 -9.47
N LEU A 332 15.11 31.43 -9.72
CA LEU A 332 15.11 30.37 -8.70
C LEU A 332 16.38 30.42 -7.87
N LEU A 333 16.23 30.36 -6.56
CA LEU A 333 17.37 30.33 -5.65
C LEU A 333 18.17 29.03 -5.79
N GLN A 334 19.47 29.18 -6.01
CA GLN A 334 20.43 28.09 -5.90
C GLN A 334 21.03 28.03 -4.49
N SER A 335 21.53 29.15 -3.98
CA SER A 335 22.09 29.24 -2.64
C SER A 335 21.93 30.62 -2.03
N VAL A 336 21.94 30.68 -0.70
CA VAL A 336 21.82 31.91 0.07
C VAL A 336 22.39 31.76 1.46
N THR A 337 22.89 32.84 2.03
CA THR A 337 23.14 32.98 3.46
C THR A 337 22.07 33.87 4.06
N VAL A 338 21.29 33.33 5.02
CA VAL A 338 20.22 34.04 5.71
C VAL A 338 20.62 34.28 7.15
N THR A 339 20.58 35.55 7.59
CA THR A 339 20.82 35.90 8.99
C THR A 339 19.52 36.32 9.63
N ASN A 340 19.30 35.86 10.86
CA ASN A 340 18.07 36.08 11.64
C ASN A 340 16.77 35.65 10.92
N PRO A 341 16.70 34.44 10.33
CA PRO A 341 15.43 33.86 9.95
C PRO A 341 14.60 33.54 11.21
N PHE A 342 13.44 32.91 11.05
CA PHE A 342 12.80 32.28 12.20
C PHE A 342 13.74 31.24 12.84
N ARG A 343 13.51 30.91 14.13
CA ARG A 343 14.34 29.90 14.78
C ARG A 343 14.21 28.57 14.07
N PRO A 344 15.30 27.85 13.86
CA PRO A 344 15.22 26.43 13.47
C PRO A 344 14.44 25.65 14.54
N ASP A 345 13.73 24.66 14.12
CA ASP A 345 12.95 23.77 14.98
C ASP A 345 13.07 22.31 14.54
N GLY A 346 12.51 21.42 15.32
CA GLY A 346 12.51 20.02 14.99
C GLY A 346 11.63 19.22 15.94
N PHE A 347 11.53 17.95 15.69
CA PHE A 347 10.80 17.05 16.57
C PHE A 347 11.43 15.66 16.63
N GLN A 348 11.09 14.94 17.70
CA GLN A 348 11.25 13.51 17.86
C GLN A 348 9.89 12.87 18.01
N GLY A 349 9.49 12.10 17.00
CA GLY A 349 8.30 11.26 17.05
C GLY A 349 8.56 9.93 17.74
N ALA A 350 7.51 9.39 18.35
CA ALA A 350 7.49 8.05 18.90
C ALA A 350 6.12 7.43 18.63
N THR A 351 6.00 6.77 17.48
CA THR A 351 4.76 6.09 17.07
C THR A 351 4.80 4.62 17.46
N PHE A 352 3.67 4.11 17.92
CA PHE A 352 3.44 2.70 18.17
C PHE A 352 2.11 2.28 17.56
N GLY A 353 2.20 1.45 16.52
CA GLY A 353 1.06 0.84 15.84
C GLY A 353 0.92 -0.64 16.17
N LYS A 354 -0.31 -1.10 16.31
CA LYS A 354 -0.65 -2.51 16.55
C LYS A 354 -1.91 -2.87 15.77
N THR A 355 -1.83 -3.94 14.97
CA THR A 355 -2.99 -4.58 14.37
C THR A 355 -3.04 -6.04 14.78
N ASP A 356 -4.21 -6.54 15.13
CA ASP A 356 -4.52 -7.96 15.26
C ASP A 356 -5.76 -8.26 14.43
N THR A 357 -5.62 -9.17 13.49
CA THR A 357 -6.70 -9.64 12.62
C THR A 357 -6.86 -11.14 12.77
N TYR A 358 -8.09 -11.58 13.03
CA TYR A 358 -8.46 -12.99 13.14
C TYR A 358 -9.51 -13.30 12.09
N GLN A 359 -9.37 -14.44 11.42
CA GLN A 359 -10.40 -15.00 10.55
C GLN A 359 -10.61 -16.46 10.88
N TYR A 360 -11.86 -16.86 11.02
CA TYR A 360 -12.28 -18.24 11.19
C TYR A 360 -13.26 -18.59 10.08
N ALA A 361 -13.08 -19.75 9.47
CA ALA A 361 -13.93 -20.21 8.38
C ALA A 361 -14.27 -21.67 8.49
N LEU A 362 -15.46 -22.00 8.04
CA LEU A 362 -15.98 -23.38 7.91
C LEU A 362 -16.63 -23.52 6.54
N GLY A 363 -16.43 -24.65 5.91
CA GLY A 363 -17.08 -24.90 4.63
C GLY A 363 -17.19 -26.38 4.29
N THR A 364 -17.89 -26.63 3.20
CA THR A 364 -18.09 -27.97 2.64
C THR A 364 -18.09 -27.90 1.12
N LYS A 365 -17.63 -28.97 0.49
CA LYS A 365 -17.71 -29.21 -0.95
C LYS A 365 -18.37 -30.58 -1.16
N TYR A 366 -19.26 -30.65 -2.13
CA TYR A 366 -19.91 -31.88 -2.53
C TYR A 366 -19.89 -32.01 -4.05
N ASP A 367 -19.23 -33.05 -4.53
CA ASP A 367 -19.11 -33.41 -5.95
C ASP A 367 -19.80 -34.74 -6.20
N ALA A 368 -20.90 -34.72 -6.96
CA ALA A 368 -21.71 -35.88 -7.29
C ALA A 368 -21.98 -35.97 -8.79
N GLY A 369 -21.03 -36.54 -9.52
CA GLY A 369 -21.07 -36.60 -10.98
C GLY A 369 -21.03 -35.20 -11.60
N ASP A 370 -22.11 -34.80 -12.26
CA ASP A 370 -22.22 -33.48 -12.92
C ASP A 370 -22.59 -32.34 -11.96
N LEU A 371 -22.99 -32.67 -10.71
CA LEU A 371 -23.39 -31.67 -9.73
C LEU A 371 -22.26 -31.35 -8.76
N HIS A 372 -21.94 -30.06 -8.67
CA HIS A 372 -20.94 -29.53 -7.74
C HIS A 372 -21.59 -28.48 -6.84
N LEU A 373 -21.53 -28.68 -5.54
CA LEU A 373 -22.08 -27.77 -4.54
C LEU A 373 -20.96 -27.34 -3.57
N SER A 374 -20.97 -26.10 -3.17
CA SER A 374 -20.13 -25.64 -2.07
C SER A 374 -20.87 -24.65 -1.18
N ALA A 375 -20.55 -24.69 0.11
CA ALA A 375 -21.00 -23.70 1.08
C ALA A 375 -19.81 -23.30 1.95
N ASP A 376 -19.69 -22.01 2.21
CA ASP A 376 -18.59 -21.43 2.98
C ASP A 376 -19.12 -20.30 3.86
N GLY A 377 -18.65 -20.24 5.10
CA GLY A 377 -18.95 -19.18 6.04
C GLY A 377 -17.68 -18.73 6.75
N ALA A 378 -17.48 -17.43 6.91
CA ALA A 378 -16.34 -16.91 7.64
C ALA A 378 -16.71 -15.72 8.52
N HIS A 379 -15.95 -15.57 9.60
CA HIS A 379 -15.99 -14.45 10.51
C HIS A 379 -14.61 -13.82 10.63
N THR A 380 -14.52 -12.51 10.39
CA THR A 380 -13.28 -11.74 10.53
C THR A 380 -13.46 -10.67 11.59
N THR A 381 -12.50 -10.55 12.50
CA THR A 381 -12.42 -9.42 13.43
C THR A 381 -11.02 -8.81 13.36
N SER A 382 -10.94 -7.48 13.34
CA SER A 382 -9.69 -6.74 13.27
C SER A 382 -9.70 -5.55 14.22
N THR A 383 -8.61 -5.35 14.92
CA THR A 383 -8.40 -4.17 15.76
C THR A 383 -7.08 -3.51 15.38
N PHE A 384 -7.16 -2.26 15.01
CA PHE A 384 -6.02 -1.38 14.77
C PHE A 384 -5.94 -0.33 15.87
N LEU A 385 -4.76 -0.17 16.46
CA LEU A 385 -4.44 0.88 17.42
C LEU A 385 -3.17 1.59 16.95
N ASP A 386 -3.21 2.91 16.87
CA ASP A 386 -2.03 3.72 16.61
C ASP A 386 -1.91 4.84 17.64
N SER A 387 -0.74 4.95 18.27
CA SER A 387 -0.42 5.98 19.27
C SER A 387 0.77 6.78 18.77
N ILE A 388 0.57 8.07 18.56
CA ILE A 388 1.56 8.98 17.98
C ILE A 388 1.91 10.04 19.02
N TYR A 389 3.17 10.11 19.37
CA TYR A 389 3.73 11.12 20.24
C TYR A 389 4.76 11.94 19.47
N SER A 390 4.75 13.26 19.59
CA SER A 390 5.80 14.13 19.09
C SER A 390 6.29 15.05 20.19
N PHE A 391 7.59 14.99 20.42
CA PHE A 391 8.30 15.88 21.32
C PHE A 391 9.01 16.94 20.48
N ASP A 392 8.47 18.17 20.53
CA ASP A 392 8.93 19.25 19.67
C ASP A 392 10.00 20.09 20.38
N THR A 393 11.02 20.46 19.63
CA THR A 393 12.14 21.31 20.08
C THR A 393 12.29 22.52 19.15
N ALA A 394 12.84 23.59 19.68
CA ALA A 394 13.26 24.74 18.88
C ALA A 394 14.66 25.19 19.33
N TYR A 395 15.38 25.86 18.44
CA TYR A 395 16.62 26.52 18.80
C TYR A 395 16.33 27.69 19.77
N LYS A 396 17.16 27.84 20.78
CA LYS A 396 17.04 28.92 21.77
C LYS A 396 17.14 30.30 21.12
N SER A 397 17.92 30.44 20.07
CA SER A 397 18.15 31.68 19.33
C SER A 397 18.02 31.49 17.81
N ARG A 398 17.80 32.55 17.10
CA ARG A 398 17.89 32.62 15.65
C ARG A 398 19.31 32.33 15.21
N GLN A 399 19.47 31.68 14.09
CA GLN A 399 20.76 31.23 13.55
C GLN A 399 21.08 31.94 12.23
N THR A 400 22.35 32.02 11.88
CA THR A 400 22.76 32.27 10.50
C THR A 400 22.82 30.94 9.77
N VAL A 401 22.17 30.84 8.62
CA VAL A 401 22.06 29.63 7.83
C VAL A 401 22.58 29.87 6.42
N THR A 402 23.50 29.02 5.96
CA THR A 402 23.83 28.94 4.55
C THR A 402 23.09 27.74 3.96
N ALA A 403 22.24 27.99 2.98
CA ALA A 403 21.36 27.02 2.36
C ALA A 403 21.70 26.85 0.88
N ASN A 404 21.67 25.61 0.41
CA ASN A 404 21.73 25.21 -1.00
C ASN A 404 20.45 24.43 -1.31
N THR A 405 19.74 24.84 -2.35
CA THR A 405 18.45 24.23 -2.68
C THR A 405 18.57 22.90 -3.45
N GLY A 406 19.79 22.52 -3.86
CA GLY A 406 20.04 21.29 -4.60
C GLY A 406 19.69 21.37 -6.09
N ILE A 407 19.33 22.54 -6.60
CA ILE A 407 18.87 22.72 -7.99
C ILE A 407 19.90 22.34 -9.04
N THR A 408 21.18 22.40 -8.69
CA THR A 408 22.30 22.01 -9.59
C THR A 408 22.67 20.54 -9.49
N ASN A 409 22.20 19.83 -8.45
CA ASN A 409 22.45 18.40 -8.26
C ASN A 409 21.28 17.75 -7.54
N LEU A 410 20.31 17.30 -8.32
CA LEU A 410 19.08 16.66 -7.81
C LEU A 410 19.35 15.41 -6.96
N ASP A 411 20.42 14.65 -7.26
CA ASP A 411 20.75 13.41 -6.54
C ASP A 411 21.29 13.66 -5.14
N GLN A 412 21.88 14.82 -4.90
CA GLN A 412 22.32 15.21 -3.56
C GLN A 412 21.20 15.86 -2.74
N GLY A 413 20.21 16.46 -3.41
CA GLY A 413 19.11 17.18 -2.78
C GLY A 413 19.55 18.49 -2.10
N PRO A 414 18.64 19.13 -1.34
CA PRO A 414 18.95 20.35 -0.60
C PRO A 414 19.91 20.09 0.56
N ALA A 415 20.66 21.13 0.94
CA ALA A 415 21.60 21.08 2.04
C ALA A 415 21.68 22.41 2.75
N PHE A 416 21.93 22.41 4.06
CA PHE A 416 22.16 23.63 4.81
C PHE A 416 23.26 23.44 5.86
N SER A 417 23.82 24.55 6.31
CA SER A 417 24.79 24.61 7.40
C SER A 417 24.51 25.80 8.30
N PHE A 418 24.88 25.65 9.58
CA PHE A 418 24.83 26.75 10.54
C PHE A 418 26.14 27.52 10.57
N GLY A 419 26.04 28.84 10.61
CA GLY A 419 27.16 29.73 10.89
C GLY A 419 27.33 30.02 12.38
N GLY A 420 28.41 30.74 12.72
CA GLY A 420 28.59 31.26 14.07
C GLY A 420 28.93 30.24 15.16
N GLY A 421 29.38 29.03 14.81
CA GLY A 421 29.77 28.01 15.76
C GLY A 421 28.58 27.30 16.43
N THR A 422 27.40 27.37 15.86
CA THR A 422 26.22 26.63 16.33
C THR A 422 26.48 25.13 16.31
N ASP A 423 26.37 24.49 17.47
CA ASP A 423 26.52 23.06 17.64
C ASP A 423 25.13 22.40 17.91
N PRO A 424 24.55 21.68 16.95
CA PRO A 424 23.29 21.00 17.15
C PRO A 424 23.38 19.77 18.09
N THR A 425 24.57 19.35 18.50
CA THR A 425 24.74 18.28 19.47
C THR A 425 24.77 18.81 20.93
N ASN A 426 24.86 20.12 21.13
CA ASN A 426 24.89 20.74 22.43
C ASN A 426 23.42 20.93 22.94
N PRO A 427 23.04 20.35 24.08
CA PRO A 427 21.70 20.50 24.65
C PRO A 427 21.31 21.96 24.96
N ALA A 428 22.29 22.84 25.27
CA ALA A 428 22.05 24.25 25.57
C ALA A 428 21.58 25.05 24.33
N THR A 429 21.71 24.49 23.13
CA THR A 429 21.23 25.08 21.87
C THR A 429 19.71 25.07 21.75
N PHE A 430 19.04 24.15 22.46
CA PHE A 430 17.62 23.89 22.30
C PHE A 430 16.78 24.31 23.51
N VAL A 431 15.52 24.60 23.22
CA VAL A 431 14.42 24.70 24.18
C VAL A 431 13.29 23.76 23.81
N TYR A 432 12.53 23.37 24.82
CA TYR A 432 11.29 22.62 24.61
C TYR A 432 10.27 23.52 23.92
N ARG A 433 9.62 22.99 22.85
CA ARG A 433 8.64 23.71 22.06
C ARG A 433 7.22 23.24 22.32
N GLY A 434 7.01 21.95 22.48
CA GLY A 434 5.69 21.39 22.71
C GLY A 434 5.63 19.88 22.68
N PHE A 435 4.44 19.38 22.99
CA PHE A 435 4.14 17.96 23.00
C PHE A 435 2.83 17.66 22.31
N PHE A 436 2.87 16.76 21.32
CA PHE A 436 1.71 16.23 20.60
C PHE A 436 1.42 14.79 21.07
N ASP A 437 0.15 14.52 21.33
CA ASP A 437 -0.35 13.24 21.80
C ASP A 437 -1.61 12.89 21.00
N ARG A 438 -1.60 11.76 20.28
CA ARG A 438 -2.72 11.27 19.47
C ARG A 438 -2.91 9.77 19.67
N GLN A 439 -4.15 9.34 19.70
CA GLN A 439 -4.52 7.94 19.64
C GLN A 439 -5.64 7.73 18.62
N LEU A 440 -5.43 6.73 17.77
CA LEU A 440 -6.38 6.29 16.77
C LEU A 440 -6.72 4.83 17.03
N ILE A 441 -8.01 4.47 16.98
CA ILE A 441 -8.50 3.11 17.14
C ILE A 441 -9.50 2.82 16.02
N ALA A 442 -9.33 1.69 15.33
CA ALA A 442 -10.31 1.18 14.38
C ALA A 442 -10.63 -0.28 14.71
N ARG A 443 -11.92 -0.63 14.76
CA ARG A 443 -12.41 -1.98 15.03
C ARG A 443 -13.34 -2.44 13.92
N GLY A 444 -13.02 -3.56 13.29
CA GLY A 444 -13.77 -4.19 12.23
C GLY A 444 -14.33 -5.53 12.65
N ASN A 445 -15.56 -5.81 12.21
CA ASN A 445 -16.22 -7.09 12.37
C ASN A 445 -16.94 -7.42 11.06
N ASP A 446 -16.71 -8.62 10.51
CA ASP A 446 -17.28 -9.05 9.24
C ASP A 446 -17.77 -10.50 9.35
N TRP A 447 -19.03 -10.72 8.99
CA TRP A 447 -19.60 -12.03 8.76
C TRP A 447 -19.90 -12.21 7.29
N GLN A 448 -19.41 -13.27 6.69
CA GLN A 448 -19.66 -13.60 5.30
C GLN A 448 -20.12 -15.05 5.16
N GLY A 449 -21.09 -15.25 4.29
CA GLY A 449 -21.61 -16.58 3.94
C GLY A 449 -21.84 -16.67 2.45
N ARG A 450 -21.57 -17.83 1.88
CA ARG A 450 -21.65 -18.11 0.45
C ARG A 450 -22.13 -19.51 0.18
N ILE A 451 -22.95 -19.67 -0.86
CA ILE A 451 -23.38 -20.95 -1.39
C ILE A 451 -23.27 -20.87 -2.91
N ASP A 452 -22.62 -21.88 -3.50
CA ASP A 452 -22.47 -21.99 -4.95
C ASP A 452 -22.93 -23.38 -5.41
N GLY A 453 -23.51 -23.42 -6.61
CA GLY A 453 -23.87 -24.62 -7.31
C GLY A 453 -23.42 -24.53 -8.77
N ALA A 454 -22.83 -25.61 -9.25
CA ALA A 454 -22.49 -25.77 -10.65
C ALA A 454 -23.02 -27.10 -11.16
N TYR A 455 -23.46 -27.10 -12.43
CA TYR A 455 -23.93 -28.30 -13.11
C TYR A 455 -23.27 -28.43 -14.46
N ASP A 456 -22.58 -29.54 -14.69
CA ASP A 456 -21.96 -29.87 -15.97
C ASP A 456 -23.03 -30.27 -16.99
N VAL A 457 -23.05 -29.54 -18.10
CA VAL A 457 -24.05 -29.72 -19.16
C VAL A 457 -23.39 -30.38 -20.35
N HIS A 458 -23.86 -31.54 -20.75
CA HIS A 458 -23.33 -32.26 -21.91
C HIS A 458 -24.02 -31.86 -23.24
N ASN A 459 -24.59 -30.64 -23.30
CA ASN A 459 -25.29 -30.11 -24.48
C ASN A 459 -24.51 -28.97 -25.13
N PHE A 460 -23.84 -29.27 -26.20
CA PHE A 460 -23.11 -28.30 -27.05
C PHE A 460 -23.98 -27.05 -27.40
N PRO A 461 -23.47 -25.83 -27.28
CA PRO A 461 -22.10 -25.46 -26.90
C PRO A 461 -21.93 -25.18 -25.38
N ILE A 462 -22.95 -25.29 -24.56
CA ILE A 462 -22.89 -25.01 -23.12
C ILE A 462 -22.27 -26.22 -22.41
N THR A 463 -21.26 -25.97 -21.62
CA THR A 463 -20.53 -27.00 -20.88
C THR A 463 -20.86 -27.02 -19.39
N ARG A 464 -21.20 -25.85 -18.81
CA ARG A 464 -21.53 -25.74 -17.38
C ARG A 464 -22.43 -24.52 -17.12
N VAL A 465 -23.33 -24.68 -16.16
CA VAL A 465 -24.13 -23.58 -15.61
C VAL A 465 -23.75 -23.41 -14.14
N GLU A 466 -23.51 -22.19 -13.72
CA GLU A 466 -23.09 -21.85 -12.36
C GLU A 466 -24.01 -20.78 -11.79
N VAL A 467 -24.38 -20.93 -10.53
CA VAL A 467 -25.18 -19.97 -9.77
C VAL A 467 -24.68 -19.88 -8.34
N GLY A 468 -24.78 -18.72 -7.74
CA GLY A 468 -24.43 -18.61 -6.31
C GLY A 468 -25.04 -17.39 -5.66
N LEU A 469 -25.07 -17.45 -4.35
CA LEU A 469 -25.57 -16.41 -3.45
C LEU A 469 -24.49 -16.09 -2.42
N ARG A 470 -24.41 -14.82 -2.04
CA ARG A 470 -23.51 -14.36 -0.98
C ARG A 470 -24.17 -13.31 -0.11
N TYR A 471 -23.95 -13.42 1.20
CA TYR A 471 -24.30 -12.44 2.21
C TYR A 471 -23.06 -11.95 2.94
N VAL A 472 -23.00 -10.65 3.22
CA VAL A 472 -21.93 -10.04 4.03
C VAL A 472 -22.54 -9.00 4.96
N ASP A 473 -22.11 -9.00 6.22
CA ASP A 473 -22.48 -8.01 7.24
C ASP A 473 -21.21 -7.46 7.88
N ARG A 474 -20.91 -6.17 7.62
CA ARG A 474 -19.71 -5.48 8.09
C ARG A 474 -20.05 -4.39 9.07
N GLN A 475 -19.28 -4.34 10.12
CA GLN A 475 -19.31 -3.25 11.09
C GLN A 475 -17.92 -2.63 11.19
N SER A 476 -17.85 -1.31 11.11
CA SER A 476 -16.64 -0.52 11.28
C SER A 476 -16.87 0.54 12.34
N HIS A 477 -15.98 0.61 13.30
CA HIS A 477 -15.97 1.66 14.32
C HIS A 477 -14.59 2.33 14.31
N PHE A 478 -14.56 3.65 14.25
CA PHE A 478 -13.37 4.46 14.16
C PHE A 478 -13.40 5.59 15.17
N GLU A 479 -12.30 5.76 15.90
CA GLU A 479 -12.06 6.80 16.89
C GLU A 479 -10.70 7.44 16.66
N ASP A 480 -10.62 8.76 16.71
CA ASP A 480 -9.35 9.51 16.62
C ASP A 480 -9.41 10.70 17.58
N GLY A 481 -8.43 10.77 18.46
CA GLY A 481 -8.30 11.84 19.40
C GLY A 481 -6.88 12.39 19.46
N SER A 482 -6.75 13.71 19.53
CA SER A 482 -5.42 14.35 19.62
C SER A 482 -5.44 15.59 20.48
N ARG A 483 -4.27 15.94 21.00
CA ARG A 483 -4.04 17.17 21.78
C ARG A 483 -2.60 17.64 21.59
N TYR A 484 -2.41 18.94 21.67
CA TYR A 484 -1.11 19.59 21.54
C TYR A 484 -0.96 20.73 22.55
N ASN A 485 0.19 20.81 23.23
CA ASN A 485 0.55 21.92 24.09
C ASN A 485 1.79 22.63 23.56
N TYR A 486 1.62 23.87 23.12
CA TYR A 486 2.71 24.74 22.64
C TYR A 486 3.32 25.54 23.79
N ARG A 487 4.62 25.35 24.04
CA ARG A 487 5.34 25.91 25.20
C ARG A 487 6.62 26.68 24.81
N GLU A 488 6.87 26.92 23.53
CA GLU A 488 8.07 27.63 23.07
C GLU A 488 8.27 29.02 23.74
N PRO A 489 7.22 29.84 23.99
CA PRO A 489 7.38 31.12 24.70
C PRO A 489 7.99 31.01 26.08
N ASP A 490 7.83 29.86 26.77
CA ASP A 490 8.34 29.62 28.11
C ASP A 490 9.85 29.42 28.16
N GLN A 491 10.50 29.19 27.02
CA GLN A 491 11.94 28.95 26.89
C GLN A 491 12.51 27.88 27.83
N LEU A 492 11.73 26.82 28.10
CA LEU A 492 12.09 25.75 29.01
C LEU A 492 13.30 24.96 28.49
N PRO A 493 14.35 24.78 29.31
CA PRO A 493 15.48 23.94 28.89
C PRO A 493 15.05 22.48 28.79
N LEU A 494 15.68 21.71 27.91
CA LEU A 494 15.37 20.29 27.72
C LEU A 494 15.52 19.48 29.01
N SER A 495 16.46 19.86 29.89
CA SER A 495 16.68 19.20 31.17
C SER A 495 15.52 19.31 32.17
N ALA A 496 14.53 20.16 31.91
CA ALA A 496 13.34 20.29 32.77
C ALA A 496 12.31 19.17 32.51
N LEU A 497 12.46 18.39 31.45
CA LEU A 497 11.48 17.39 31.04
C LEU A 497 11.87 15.97 31.53
N PRO A 498 10.89 15.11 31.81
CA PRO A 498 11.09 13.77 32.34
C PRO A 498 11.48 12.75 31.24
N VAL A 499 12.43 13.11 30.38
CA VAL A 499 12.91 12.25 29.29
C VAL A 499 14.42 12.22 29.21
N SER A 500 14.97 11.13 28.72
CA SER A 500 16.40 10.98 28.45
C SER A 500 16.70 11.36 27.00
N TYR A 501 17.87 11.90 26.77
CA TYR A 501 18.33 12.41 25.50
C TYR A 501 19.58 11.68 25.04
N SER A 502 19.82 11.72 23.74
CA SER A 502 21.07 11.28 23.11
C SER A 502 21.39 12.15 21.91
N VAL A 503 22.63 12.12 21.48
CA VAL A 503 22.99 12.64 20.17
C VAL A 503 22.64 11.57 19.14
N PHE A 504 21.72 11.88 18.26
CA PHE A 504 21.43 11.05 17.11
C PHE A 504 22.47 11.35 16.03
N HIS A 505 23.27 10.35 15.69
CA HIS A 505 24.20 10.43 14.58
C HIS A 505 23.55 9.83 13.35
N SER A 506 23.34 10.66 12.37
CA SER A 506 22.75 10.25 11.10
C SER A 506 23.81 10.30 10.03
N GLY A 507 23.64 9.47 9.02
CA GLY A 507 24.48 9.52 7.83
C GLY A 507 23.62 9.53 6.57
N PHE A 508 24.02 10.37 5.63
CA PHE A 508 23.65 10.17 4.24
C PHE A 508 24.77 9.41 3.55
N PRO A 509 24.47 8.44 2.67
CA PRO A 509 25.52 7.77 1.91
C PRO A 509 26.28 8.76 1.03
N GLY A 510 27.59 8.55 0.89
CA GLY A 510 28.45 9.42 0.08
C GLY A 510 28.83 10.73 0.77
N PHE A 511 29.13 11.75 -0.03
CA PHE A 511 29.47 13.07 0.47
C PHE A 511 28.21 13.77 1.02
N ASP A 512 28.23 14.12 2.29
CA ASP A 512 27.17 14.91 2.91
C ASP A 512 27.57 16.40 2.90
N PRO A 513 26.93 17.24 2.09
CA PRO A 513 27.23 18.66 2.04
C PRO A 513 26.68 19.42 3.25
N THR A 514 25.87 18.81 4.10
CA THR A 514 25.39 19.43 5.33
C THR A 514 26.43 19.32 6.44
N THR A 515 26.48 20.32 7.31
CA THR A 515 27.28 20.26 8.53
C THR A 515 26.52 19.60 9.70
N VAL A 516 25.24 19.30 9.50
CA VAL A 516 24.38 18.68 10.52
C VAL A 516 24.50 17.18 10.41
N ARG A 517 25.51 16.58 11.03
CA ARG A 517 25.78 15.14 11.08
C ARG A 517 25.20 14.44 12.29
N GLY A 518 24.64 15.19 13.21
CA GLY A 518 23.98 14.71 14.41
C GLY A 518 23.35 15.87 15.15
N TYR A 519 22.36 15.57 15.95
CA TYR A 519 21.72 16.55 16.81
C TYR A 519 21.15 15.92 18.08
N TYR A 520 21.02 16.75 19.12
CA TYR A 520 20.54 16.35 20.42
C TYR A 520 19.02 16.21 20.41
N THR A 521 18.52 15.05 20.79
CA THR A 521 17.10 14.71 20.72
C THR A 521 16.70 13.72 21.82
N PRO A 522 15.44 13.69 22.29
CA PRO A 522 14.96 12.61 23.14
C PRO A 522 15.08 11.25 22.47
N THR A 523 15.18 10.19 23.26
CA THR A 523 15.12 8.83 22.73
C THR A 523 13.67 8.36 22.59
N TYR A 524 13.41 7.48 21.61
CA TYR A 524 12.11 6.83 21.43
C TYR A 524 11.59 6.19 22.72
N ASP A 525 12.43 5.33 23.35
CA ASP A 525 12.06 4.61 24.58
C ASP A 525 11.79 5.55 25.74
N SER A 526 12.55 6.65 25.82
CA SER A 526 12.35 7.65 26.87
C SER A 526 10.99 8.34 26.75
N ILE A 527 10.56 8.69 25.54
CA ILE A 527 9.23 9.25 25.33
C ILE A 527 8.15 8.22 25.68
N ARG A 528 8.28 7.02 25.16
CA ARG A 528 7.31 5.93 25.38
C ARG A 528 7.14 5.54 26.84
N ASN A 529 8.24 5.41 27.56
CA ASN A 529 8.24 4.96 28.96
C ASN A 529 7.79 6.06 29.93
N ASN A 530 7.83 7.33 29.51
CA ASN A 530 7.48 8.48 30.36
C ASN A 530 6.24 9.23 29.86
N ILE A 531 5.36 8.57 29.08
CA ILE A 531 4.23 9.23 28.44
C ILE A 531 3.30 9.95 29.43
N GLU A 532 2.98 9.34 30.57
CA GLU A 532 2.11 9.95 31.58
C GLU A 532 2.78 11.15 32.26
N ALA A 533 4.08 11.10 32.48
CA ALA A 533 4.83 12.23 33.00
C ALA A 533 4.87 13.39 31.99
N LEU A 534 5.02 13.09 30.68
CA LEU A 534 4.95 14.09 29.61
C LEU A 534 3.54 14.71 29.49
N ARG A 535 2.50 13.91 29.62
CA ARG A 535 1.10 14.36 29.67
C ARG A 535 0.88 15.34 30.84
N THR A 536 1.29 14.92 32.02
CA THR A 536 1.19 15.77 33.22
C THR A 536 1.99 17.06 33.06
N PHE A 537 3.23 17.00 32.60
CA PHE A 537 4.08 18.16 32.35
C PHE A 537 3.46 19.13 31.33
N SER A 538 2.80 18.57 30.30
CA SER A 538 2.09 19.35 29.28
C SER A 538 0.74 19.88 29.75
N GLY A 539 0.31 19.61 30.98
CA GLY A 539 -0.98 20.03 31.53
C GLY A 539 -2.18 19.22 30.98
N PHE A 540 -1.92 18.04 30.43
CA PHE A 540 -2.97 17.14 29.95
C PHE A 540 -3.49 16.26 31.08
N ALA A 541 -4.77 15.88 30.98
CA ALA A 541 -5.31 14.83 31.83
C ALA A 541 -4.58 13.50 31.57
N PRO A 542 -4.43 12.63 32.59
CA PRO A 542 -3.88 11.30 32.45
C PRO A 542 -4.64 10.47 31.39
N GLY A 543 -3.94 9.51 30.78
CA GLY A 543 -4.50 8.64 29.77
C GLY A 543 -4.49 9.23 28.35
N ALA A 544 -4.93 8.46 27.39
CA ALA A 544 -4.99 8.86 25.98
C ALA A 544 -5.90 10.07 25.76
N PRO A 545 -5.67 10.87 24.70
CA PRO A 545 -6.57 11.96 24.38
C PRO A 545 -7.98 11.43 24.10
N PRO A 546 -9.04 12.14 24.53
CA PRO A 546 -10.39 11.72 24.20
C PRO A 546 -10.62 11.80 22.68
N ALA A 547 -11.39 10.84 22.15
CA ALA A 547 -11.76 10.85 20.75
C ALA A 547 -12.54 12.13 20.38
N ASP A 548 -12.23 12.74 19.23
CA ASP A 548 -13.01 13.85 18.69
C ASP A 548 -14.30 13.30 18.08
N PRO A 549 -15.48 13.66 18.60
CA PRO A 549 -16.74 13.13 18.09
C PRO A 549 -16.99 13.43 16.61
N SER A 550 -16.41 14.50 16.05
CA SER A 550 -16.64 14.88 14.66
C SER A 550 -15.92 14.00 13.63
N VAL A 551 -14.88 13.26 14.05
CA VAL A 551 -14.19 12.29 13.19
C VAL A 551 -14.53 10.85 13.55
N THR A 552 -15.15 10.64 14.71
CA THR A 552 -15.65 9.33 15.17
C THR A 552 -16.87 8.91 14.37
N TYR A 553 -16.92 7.66 13.93
CA TYR A 553 -18.08 7.10 13.27
C TYR A 553 -18.27 5.61 13.57
N THR A 554 -19.51 5.14 13.39
CA THR A 554 -19.86 3.73 13.33
C THR A 554 -20.63 3.47 12.04
N ALA A 555 -20.13 2.54 11.24
CA ALA A 555 -20.74 2.17 9.97
C ALA A 555 -21.18 0.70 9.98
N ASN A 556 -22.38 0.44 9.48
CA ASN A 556 -22.93 -0.89 9.27
C ASN A 556 -23.27 -1.05 7.79
N GLU A 557 -22.62 -2.00 7.13
CA GLU A 557 -22.81 -2.28 5.70
C GLU A 557 -23.23 -3.74 5.49
N LYS A 558 -24.43 -3.94 4.94
CA LYS A 558 -24.93 -5.26 4.55
C LYS A 558 -24.98 -5.37 3.04
N SER A 559 -24.44 -6.46 2.51
CA SER A 559 -24.44 -6.74 1.07
C SER A 559 -25.08 -8.10 0.79
N TYR A 560 -25.99 -8.12 -0.17
CA TYR A 560 -26.62 -9.31 -0.72
C TYR A 560 -26.23 -9.40 -2.19
N ALA A 561 -25.62 -10.49 -2.59
CA ALA A 561 -25.19 -10.69 -3.96
C ALA A 561 -25.70 -12.01 -4.50
N GLY A 562 -26.03 -12.03 -5.80
CA GLY A 562 -26.35 -13.24 -6.52
C GLY A 562 -25.73 -13.18 -7.91
N TYR A 563 -25.29 -14.34 -8.41
CA TYR A 563 -24.79 -14.43 -9.78
C TYR A 563 -25.33 -15.62 -10.52
N GLY A 564 -25.34 -15.49 -11.86
CA GLY A 564 -25.51 -16.57 -12.81
C GLY A 564 -24.48 -16.49 -13.90
N GLN A 565 -23.92 -17.63 -14.27
CA GLN A 565 -22.87 -17.75 -15.28
C GLN A 565 -23.06 -19.01 -16.09
N ILE A 566 -22.79 -18.95 -17.38
CA ILE A 566 -22.69 -20.10 -18.27
C ILE A 566 -21.26 -20.22 -18.80
N LYS A 567 -20.72 -21.45 -18.82
CA LYS A 567 -19.50 -21.75 -19.53
C LYS A 567 -19.83 -22.42 -20.83
N TYR A 568 -19.04 -22.14 -21.85
CA TYR A 568 -19.25 -22.68 -23.19
C TYR A 568 -17.93 -23.14 -23.78
N ALA A 569 -17.99 -24.17 -24.64
CA ALA A 569 -16.86 -24.64 -25.43
C ALA A 569 -17.35 -25.18 -26.78
N PHE A 570 -16.62 -24.83 -27.84
CA PHE A 570 -16.90 -25.33 -29.20
C PHE A 570 -15.67 -25.28 -30.10
N GLY A 571 -15.73 -25.97 -31.25
CA GLY A 571 -14.67 -26.05 -32.24
C GLY A 571 -13.83 -27.34 -32.09
N THR A 572 -13.43 -27.92 -33.24
CA THR A 572 -12.62 -29.14 -33.31
C THR A 572 -11.17 -28.91 -33.73
N GLY A 573 -10.90 -27.86 -34.50
CA GLY A 573 -9.56 -27.43 -34.85
C GLY A 573 -9.13 -26.23 -34.01
N ILE A 574 -9.71 -25.06 -34.29
CA ILE A 574 -9.61 -23.91 -33.39
C ILE A 574 -10.65 -24.14 -32.27
N ARG A 575 -10.19 -24.26 -31.02
CA ARG A 575 -11.06 -24.47 -29.88
C ARG A 575 -11.36 -23.12 -29.23
N ILE A 576 -12.63 -22.85 -28.95
CA ILE A 576 -13.08 -21.63 -28.29
C ILE A 576 -13.84 -22.04 -27.05
N ASP A 577 -13.42 -21.53 -25.90
CA ASP A 577 -14.09 -21.69 -24.62
C ASP A 577 -14.15 -20.36 -23.87
N GLY A 578 -15.07 -20.26 -22.94
CA GLY A 578 -15.21 -19.04 -22.17
C GLY A 578 -16.42 -19.06 -21.24
N ALA A 579 -16.70 -17.91 -20.64
CA ALA A 579 -17.83 -17.72 -19.73
C ALA A 579 -18.54 -16.39 -20.04
N ILE A 580 -19.85 -16.38 -19.81
CA ILE A 580 -20.71 -15.20 -19.83
C ILE A 580 -21.53 -15.22 -18.56
N GLY A 581 -21.50 -14.16 -17.80
CA GLY A 581 -22.19 -14.08 -16.53
C GLY A 581 -22.58 -12.67 -16.13
N ILE A 582 -23.39 -12.61 -15.11
CA ILE A 582 -23.79 -11.35 -14.47
C ILE A 582 -23.88 -11.56 -12.96
N ARG A 583 -23.40 -10.57 -12.21
CA ARG A 583 -23.55 -10.51 -10.77
C ARG A 583 -24.32 -9.26 -10.39
N GLY A 584 -25.40 -9.43 -9.58
CA GLY A 584 -26.14 -8.34 -8.97
C GLY A 584 -25.74 -8.21 -7.51
N VAL A 585 -25.55 -6.99 -7.03
CA VAL A 585 -25.16 -6.73 -5.64
C VAL A 585 -25.98 -5.57 -5.08
N GLN A 586 -26.82 -5.88 -4.08
CA GLN A 586 -27.54 -4.89 -3.27
C GLN A 586 -26.68 -4.53 -2.05
N THR A 587 -26.45 -3.25 -1.81
CA THR A 587 -25.70 -2.73 -0.65
C THR A 587 -26.60 -1.80 0.15
N ASN A 588 -26.67 -2.05 1.46
CA ASN A 588 -27.36 -1.24 2.46
C ASN A 588 -26.32 -0.73 3.45
N LEU A 589 -26.09 0.57 3.49
CA LEU A 589 -25.16 1.24 4.39
C LEU A 589 -25.93 2.11 5.36
N THR A 590 -25.61 2.03 6.64
CA THR A 590 -26.03 3.00 7.67
C THR A 590 -24.78 3.47 8.39
N ILE A 591 -24.61 4.78 8.53
CA ILE A 591 -23.45 5.37 9.19
C ILE A 591 -23.87 6.46 10.16
N ASP A 592 -23.38 6.34 11.39
CA ASP A 592 -23.55 7.29 12.47
C ASP A 592 -22.30 8.13 12.62
N GLY A 593 -22.46 9.43 12.74
CA GLY A 593 -21.40 10.42 12.95
C GLY A 593 -21.87 11.55 13.84
N THR A 594 -21.08 12.62 13.93
CA THR A 594 -21.40 13.76 14.78
C THR A 594 -20.97 15.07 14.11
N ASN A 595 -21.89 15.99 13.96
CA ASN A 595 -21.58 17.35 13.58
C ASN A 595 -20.94 18.11 14.74
N ARG A 596 -19.87 18.85 14.46
CA ARG A 596 -19.22 19.76 15.40
C ARG A 596 -19.42 21.20 14.95
N ILE A 597 -19.99 22.00 15.81
CA ILE A 597 -20.21 23.42 15.56
C ILE A 597 -19.24 24.19 16.45
N ARG A 598 -18.26 24.84 15.82
CA ARG A 598 -17.31 25.69 16.51
C ARG A 598 -17.89 27.06 16.76
N HIS A 599 -17.72 27.59 17.96
CA HIS A 599 -18.16 28.89 18.38
C HIS A 599 -16.96 29.79 18.68
N ALA A 600 -16.99 31.06 18.21
CA ALA A 600 -15.95 32.01 18.54
C ALA A 600 -16.04 32.38 20.05
N GLY A 601 -15.02 32.00 20.83
CA GLY A 601 -14.94 32.32 22.25
C GLY A 601 -15.87 31.52 23.18
N ALA A 602 -16.48 30.45 22.69
CA ALA A 602 -17.31 29.53 23.47
C ALA A 602 -16.96 28.05 23.16
N ALA A 603 -17.44 27.13 23.98
CA ALA A 603 -17.27 25.71 23.77
C ALA A 603 -17.98 25.21 22.51
N ASP A 604 -17.38 24.27 21.81
CA ASP A 604 -17.99 23.62 20.65
C ASP A 604 -19.26 22.87 21.06
N THR A 605 -20.23 22.82 20.16
CA THR A 605 -21.43 21.97 20.34
C THR A 605 -21.39 20.79 19.37
N PHE A 606 -22.00 19.68 19.78
CA PHE A 606 -22.01 18.42 19.04
C PHE A 606 -23.46 17.97 18.82
N ALA A 607 -23.75 17.50 17.60
CA ALA A 607 -25.05 16.98 17.23
C ALA A 607 -24.90 15.66 16.47
N PRO A 608 -25.44 14.55 17.00
CA PRO A 608 -25.41 13.26 16.31
C PRO A 608 -26.15 13.32 14.97
N ILE A 609 -25.66 12.57 13.99
CA ILE A 609 -26.27 12.44 12.68
C ILE A 609 -26.14 10.99 12.18
N THR A 610 -27.25 10.45 11.66
CA THR A 610 -27.30 9.12 11.04
C THR A 610 -27.72 9.26 9.60
N VAL A 611 -27.02 8.60 8.69
CA VAL A 611 -27.37 8.55 7.26
C VAL A 611 -27.45 7.10 6.81
N SER A 612 -28.47 6.76 6.02
CA SER A 612 -28.64 5.47 5.38
C SER A 612 -28.65 5.63 3.87
N LYS A 613 -27.98 4.70 3.18
CA LYS A 613 -27.87 4.66 1.72
C LYS A 613 -28.04 3.25 1.22
N ASN A 614 -28.86 3.09 0.18
CA ASN A 614 -29.11 1.81 -0.49
C ASN A 614 -28.85 1.97 -1.97
N TYR A 615 -28.16 1.01 -2.56
CA TYR A 615 -27.91 1.00 -4.01
C TYR A 615 -27.68 -0.43 -4.51
N THR A 616 -27.90 -0.62 -5.82
CA THR A 616 -27.71 -1.90 -6.51
C THR A 616 -26.75 -1.72 -7.67
N ASP A 617 -25.77 -2.61 -7.78
CA ASP A 617 -24.84 -2.66 -8.90
C ASP A 617 -25.04 -3.94 -9.70
N TRP A 618 -24.95 -3.80 -11.03
CA TRP A 618 -24.96 -4.91 -11.97
C TRP A 618 -23.60 -4.99 -12.66
N LEU A 619 -22.96 -6.15 -12.53
CA LEU A 619 -21.58 -6.39 -12.95
C LEU A 619 -21.55 -7.51 -14.01
N PRO A 620 -21.87 -7.21 -15.29
CA PRO A 620 -21.75 -8.17 -16.36
C PRO A 620 -20.29 -8.47 -16.67
N ASN A 621 -20.03 -9.70 -17.13
CA ASN A 621 -18.74 -10.14 -17.65
C ASN A 621 -18.93 -11.09 -18.82
N ALA A 622 -17.95 -11.08 -19.71
CA ALA A 622 -17.86 -12.02 -20.80
C ALA A 622 -16.38 -12.24 -21.13
N ASN A 623 -15.97 -13.48 -21.29
CA ASN A 623 -14.64 -13.80 -21.74
C ASN A 623 -14.66 -14.91 -22.77
N ALA A 624 -13.63 -14.95 -23.60
CA ALA A 624 -13.41 -15.97 -24.61
C ALA A 624 -11.92 -16.31 -24.67
N ARG A 625 -11.59 -17.60 -24.69
CA ARG A 625 -10.26 -18.11 -24.94
C ARG A 625 -10.28 -18.89 -26.24
N ILE A 626 -9.52 -18.43 -27.21
CA ILE A 626 -9.41 -19.01 -28.57
C ILE A 626 -8.05 -19.71 -28.63
N ARG A 627 -8.05 -21.03 -28.69
CA ARG A 627 -6.85 -21.85 -28.82
C ARG A 627 -6.64 -22.18 -30.30
N PHE A 628 -5.61 -21.57 -30.89
CA PHE A 628 -5.20 -21.83 -32.25
C PHE A 628 -4.45 -23.15 -32.39
N THR A 629 -3.57 -23.41 -31.38
CA THR A 629 -2.86 -24.67 -31.16
C THR A 629 -2.88 -24.99 -29.68
N ASP A 630 -2.26 -26.10 -29.28
CA ASP A 630 -2.09 -26.39 -27.85
C ASP A 630 -1.20 -25.38 -27.17
N GLU A 631 -0.27 -24.74 -27.90
CA GLU A 631 0.68 -23.77 -27.35
C GLU A 631 0.23 -22.31 -27.48
N LEU A 632 -0.58 -21.97 -28.51
CA LEU A 632 -0.95 -20.59 -28.86
C LEU A 632 -2.41 -20.32 -28.58
N GLN A 633 -2.71 -19.36 -27.74
CA GLN A 633 -4.06 -18.94 -27.41
C GLN A 633 -4.21 -17.41 -27.36
N LEU A 634 -5.40 -16.94 -27.70
CA LEU A 634 -5.85 -15.54 -27.53
C LEU A 634 -6.97 -15.52 -26.49
N ARG A 635 -6.87 -14.62 -25.52
CA ARG A 635 -7.95 -14.31 -24.57
C ARG A 635 -8.53 -12.96 -24.89
N LEU A 636 -9.85 -12.87 -24.83
CA LEU A 636 -10.62 -11.62 -24.91
C LEU A 636 -11.51 -11.53 -23.68
N SER A 637 -11.65 -10.34 -23.11
CA SER A 637 -12.48 -10.16 -21.93
C SER A 637 -13.11 -8.78 -21.90
N TYR A 638 -14.39 -8.74 -21.51
CA TYR A 638 -15.09 -7.55 -21.04
C TYR A 638 -15.58 -7.79 -19.63
N THR A 639 -15.30 -6.84 -18.73
CA THR A 639 -15.77 -6.92 -17.34
C THR A 639 -16.18 -5.54 -16.85
N LYS A 640 -17.27 -5.47 -16.10
CA LYS A 640 -17.65 -4.28 -15.35
C LYS A 640 -17.33 -4.51 -13.88
N THR A 641 -16.56 -3.60 -13.28
CA THR A 641 -16.09 -3.70 -11.90
C THR A 641 -16.41 -2.43 -11.13
N ARG A 642 -16.39 -2.51 -9.81
CA ARG A 642 -16.65 -1.38 -8.92
C ARG A 642 -15.69 -1.35 -7.74
N SER A 643 -15.51 -0.16 -7.16
CA SER A 643 -14.88 0.04 -5.85
C SER A 643 -15.72 0.97 -4.99
N ARG A 644 -15.99 0.56 -3.77
CA ARG A 644 -16.76 1.37 -2.81
C ARG A 644 -15.87 2.44 -2.19
N PRO A 645 -16.40 3.63 -1.82
CA PRO A 645 -15.72 4.59 -0.96
C PRO A 645 -15.34 3.99 0.39
N GLU A 646 -14.28 4.48 1.02
CA GLU A 646 -13.93 4.12 2.38
C GLU A 646 -14.98 4.60 3.38
N PHE A 647 -15.10 3.96 4.54
CA PHE A 647 -16.08 4.35 5.56
C PHE A 647 -15.83 5.76 6.09
N SER A 648 -14.57 6.16 6.24
CA SER A 648 -14.19 7.52 6.62
C SER A 648 -14.67 8.59 5.62
N GLN A 649 -14.73 8.25 4.33
CA GLN A 649 -15.22 9.14 3.28
C GLN A 649 -16.75 9.34 3.35
N TYR A 650 -17.47 8.33 3.88
CA TYR A 650 -18.91 8.40 4.10
C TYR A 650 -19.31 9.08 5.41
N ASN A 651 -18.38 9.33 6.37
CA ASN A 651 -18.72 9.92 7.66
C ASN A 651 -19.59 11.17 7.47
N PRO A 652 -20.84 11.20 7.96
CA PRO A 652 -21.73 12.31 7.74
C PRO A 652 -21.41 13.53 8.62
N GLY A 653 -20.52 13.40 9.60
CA GLY A 653 -20.14 14.46 10.53
C GLY A 653 -19.44 15.61 9.82
N LEU A 654 -19.91 16.84 10.07
CA LEU A 654 -19.30 18.09 9.60
C LEU A 654 -18.71 18.85 10.78
N ALA A 655 -17.45 19.26 10.66
CA ALA A 655 -16.84 20.25 11.56
C ALA A 655 -16.99 21.63 10.94
N VAL A 656 -17.89 22.46 11.51
CA VAL A 656 -18.27 23.75 10.98
C VAL A 656 -17.62 24.87 11.78
N ASP A 657 -16.83 25.71 11.11
CA ASP A 657 -16.15 26.86 11.72
C ASP A 657 -17.12 28.03 11.99
N PRO A 658 -16.82 28.92 12.95
CA PRO A 658 -17.58 30.14 13.13
C PRO A 658 -17.44 31.06 11.90
N PRO A 659 -18.42 31.98 11.65
CA PRO A 659 -18.30 32.98 10.61
C PRO A 659 -17.03 33.82 10.81
N GLN A 660 -16.28 34.05 9.73
CA GLN A 660 -15.11 34.92 9.79
C GLN A 660 -15.55 36.41 9.69
N THR A 661 -14.81 37.28 10.37
CA THR A 661 -15.07 38.73 10.29
C THR A 661 -15.03 39.22 8.84
N GLY A 662 -16.11 39.79 8.36
CA GLY A 662 -16.25 40.28 6.98
C GLY A 662 -16.66 39.22 5.95
N ASN A 663 -16.87 37.94 6.34
CA ASN A 663 -17.41 36.93 5.47
C ASN A 663 -18.48 36.09 6.22
N ALA A 664 -19.74 36.23 5.77
CA ALA A 664 -20.85 35.48 6.38
C ALA A 664 -20.81 33.96 6.08
N THR A 665 -20.04 33.52 5.05
CA THR A 665 -19.95 32.12 4.66
C THR A 665 -19.03 31.39 5.62
N ARG A 666 -19.56 30.38 6.32
CA ARG A 666 -18.80 29.48 7.19
C ARG A 666 -18.00 28.46 6.37
N ARG A 667 -16.87 28.01 6.89
CA ARG A 667 -16.15 26.85 6.36
C ARG A 667 -16.50 25.61 7.16
N ALA A 668 -16.50 24.46 6.46
CA ALA A 668 -16.70 23.15 7.08
C ALA A 668 -15.81 22.10 6.44
N ASN A 669 -15.52 21.06 7.21
CA ASN A 669 -14.82 19.87 6.73
C ASN A 669 -15.60 18.62 7.17
N GLY A 670 -15.59 17.56 6.38
CA GLY A 670 -16.23 16.30 6.73
C GLY A 670 -16.17 15.27 5.61
N GLY A 671 -16.86 14.16 5.80
CA GLY A 671 -17.08 13.20 4.74
C GLY A 671 -18.33 13.51 3.91
N ASN A 672 -18.69 12.60 3.02
CA ASN A 672 -19.82 12.76 2.13
C ASN A 672 -20.61 11.45 1.99
N PRO A 673 -21.75 11.30 2.67
CA PRO A 673 -22.57 10.09 2.58
C PRO A 673 -23.20 9.86 1.20
N GLU A 674 -23.24 10.89 0.33
CA GLU A 674 -23.79 10.81 -1.02
C GLU A 674 -22.82 10.22 -2.06
N LEU A 675 -21.61 9.83 -1.66
CA LEU A 675 -20.64 9.23 -2.56
C LEU A 675 -21.18 7.95 -3.19
N ASN A 676 -20.97 7.81 -4.50
CA ASN A 676 -21.26 6.59 -5.24
C ASN A 676 -19.99 5.76 -5.44
N PRO A 677 -20.09 4.44 -5.63
CA PRO A 677 -18.98 3.62 -6.01
C PRO A 677 -18.30 4.14 -7.30
N LEU A 678 -16.99 4.02 -7.33
CA LEU A 678 -16.20 4.18 -8.55
C LEU A 678 -16.39 2.93 -9.42
N ILE A 679 -16.72 3.11 -10.69
CA ILE A 679 -17.04 2.05 -11.65
C ILE A 679 -16.01 2.04 -12.77
N SER A 680 -15.69 0.85 -13.28
CA SER A 680 -14.83 0.66 -14.45
C SER A 680 -15.44 -0.31 -15.43
N ASP A 681 -15.50 0.09 -16.70
CA ASP A 681 -15.70 -0.80 -17.84
C ASP A 681 -14.32 -1.19 -18.38
N ASN A 682 -14.01 -2.49 -18.41
CA ASN A 682 -12.69 -3.03 -18.69
C ASN A 682 -12.73 -3.89 -19.96
N TYR A 683 -11.78 -3.64 -20.84
CA TYR A 683 -11.60 -4.38 -22.10
C TYR A 683 -10.17 -4.90 -22.14
N ASP A 684 -10.01 -6.20 -22.33
CA ASP A 684 -8.72 -6.89 -22.29
C ASP A 684 -8.56 -7.82 -23.48
N ALA A 685 -7.36 -7.87 -24.05
CA ALA A 685 -6.95 -8.87 -25.03
C ALA A 685 -5.53 -9.33 -24.72
N SER A 686 -5.29 -10.64 -24.71
CA SER A 686 -3.97 -11.23 -24.41
C SER A 686 -3.66 -12.38 -25.38
N LEU A 687 -2.55 -12.26 -26.10
CA LEU A 687 -1.99 -13.35 -26.91
C LEU A 687 -0.91 -14.05 -26.07
N GLU A 688 -1.02 -15.38 -25.93
CA GLU A 688 -0.18 -16.19 -25.08
C GLU A 688 0.37 -17.40 -25.85
N TYR A 689 1.70 -17.58 -25.80
CA TYR A 689 2.39 -18.66 -26.45
C TYR A 689 3.22 -19.48 -25.43
N TYR A 690 2.84 -20.75 -25.24
CA TYR A 690 3.38 -21.69 -24.27
C TYR A 690 4.22 -22.74 -24.99
N PHE A 691 5.43 -22.42 -25.34
CA PHE A 691 6.27 -23.27 -26.18
C PHE A 691 7.01 -24.40 -25.44
N ARG A 692 7.03 -24.35 -24.09
CA ARG A 692 7.52 -25.42 -23.19
C ARG A 692 6.81 -25.39 -21.84
N LYS A 693 7.00 -26.41 -21.01
CA LYS A 693 6.38 -26.51 -19.67
C LYS A 693 6.74 -25.36 -18.72
N THR A 694 7.91 -24.75 -18.91
CA THR A 694 8.41 -23.61 -18.11
C THR A 694 8.68 -22.38 -18.96
N SER A 695 8.30 -22.41 -20.24
CA SER A 695 8.65 -21.38 -21.19
C SER A 695 7.40 -20.83 -21.87
N SER A 696 7.20 -19.52 -21.75
CA SER A 696 6.07 -18.82 -22.32
C SER A 696 6.42 -17.40 -22.71
N ALA A 697 5.68 -16.87 -23.68
CA ALA A 697 5.66 -15.47 -24.05
C ALA A 697 4.21 -14.97 -24.09
N SER A 698 3.96 -13.77 -23.62
CA SER A 698 2.64 -13.16 -23.67
C SER A 698 2.70 -11.68 -24.02
N PHE A 699 1.67 -11.22 -24.72
CA PHE A 699 1.43 -9.81 -25.01
C PHE A 699 -0.03 -9.49 -24.75
N ALA A 700 -0.31 -8.53 -23.88
CA ALA A 700 -1.65 -8.10 -23.53
C ALA A 700 -1.83 -6.61 -23.79
N VAL A 701 -3.01 -6.22 -24.27
CA VAL A 701 -3.47 -4.83 -24.34
C VAL A 701 -4.74 -4.69 -23.54
N PHE A 702 -4.92 -3.56 -22.92
CA PHE A 702 -6.11 -3.32 -22.11
C PHE A 702 -6.52 -1.84 -22.10
N ARG A 703 -7.79 -1.65 -21.85
CA ARG A 703 -8.42 -0.34 -21.64
C ARG A 703 -9.36 -0.41 -20.45
N ARG A 704 -9.34 0.63 -19.63
CA ARG A 704 -10.23 0.84 -18.51
C ARG A 704 -10.87 2.22 -18.61
N ASP A 705 -12.18 2.26 -18.75
CA ASP A 705 -12.95 3.49 -18.73
C ASP A 705 -13.56 3.64 -17.34
N LEU A 706 -13.08 4.64 -16.58
CA LEU A 706 -13.35 4.85 -15.17
C LEU A 706 -14.34 6.00 -14.98
N ASN A 707 -15.28 5.85 -14.06
CA ASN A 707 -16.22 6.90 -13.71
C ASN A 707 -16.43 6.99 -12.21
N GLY A 708 -16.45 8.23 -11.69
CA GLY A 708 -16.74 8.51 -10.28
C GLY A 708 -15.51 8.54 -9.37
N PHE A 709 -14.34 8.98 -9.85
CA PHE A 709 -13.18 9.22 -9.00
C PHE A 709 -13.56 10.07 -7.80
N ILE A 710 -13.00 9.74 -6.63
CA ILE A 710 -13.29 10.44 -5.38
C ILE A 710 -12.11 11.34 -5.05
N GLN A 711 -12.38 12.62 -4.92
CA GLN A 711 -11.38 13.64 -4.58
C GLN A 711 -11.98 14.68 -3.63
N ASN A 712 -11.14 15.22 -2.74
CA ASN A 712 -11.55 16.29 -1.84
C ASN A 712 -11.40 17.65 -2.52
N PHE A 713 -12.43 18.46 -2.45
CA PHE A 713 -12.38 19.88 -2.87
C PHE A 713 -13.41 20.73 -2.13
N ASP A 714 -13.22 22.02 -2.17
CA ASP A 714 -14.12 23.00 -1.57
C ASP A 714 -15.36 23.19 -2.47
N GLN A 715 -16.54 23.01 -1.91
CA GLN A 715 -17.82 23.28 -2.59
C GLN A 715 -18.70 24.19 -1.74
N ALA A 716 -19.27 25.20 -2.37
CA ALA A 716 -20.31 26.01 -1.76
C ALA A 716 -21.64 25.26 -1.80
N ILE A 717 -22.25 25.04 -0.66
CA ILE A 717 -23.55 24.40 -0.52
C ILE A 717 -24.47 25.23 0.37
N VAL A 718 -25.77 24.98 0.29
CA VAL A 718 -26.74 25.50 1.26
C VAL A 718 -27.15 24.34 2.17
N ASP A 719 -26.62 24.36 3.39
CA ASP A 719 -26.95 23.37 4.40
C ASP A 719 -28.25 23.77 5.12
N PRO A 720 -29.17 22.83 5.37
CA PRO A 720 -30.43 23.12 6.05
C PRO A 720 -30.27 23.73 7.45
N THR A 721 -29.18 23.37 8.14
CA THR A 721 -28.92 23.81 9.53
C THR A 721 -28.03 25.06 9.56
N PHE A 722 -27.06 25.17 8.67
CA PHE A 722 -26.01 26.20 8.72
C PHE A 722 -26.16 27.30 7.67
N GLY A 723 -27.09 27.15 6.72
CA GLY A 723 -27.26 28.09 5.59
C GLY A 723 -26.14 27.93 4.56
N ALA A 724 -25.69 29.03 3.96
CA ALA A 724 -24.59 29.00 2.98
C ALA A 724 -23.25 28.70 3.66
N ILE A 725 -22.62 27.60 3.30
CA ILE A 725 -21.30 27.14 3.80
C ILE A 725 -20.40 26.69 2.65
N THR A 726 -19.09 26.80 2.83
CA THR A 726 -18.10 26.18 1.94
C THR A 726 -17.55 24.94 2.64
N VAL A 727 -17.84 23.76 2.08
CA VAL A 727 -17.45 22.47 2.66
C VAL A 727 -16.30 21.87 1.86
N ASN A 728 -15.21 21.53 2.54
CA ASN A 728 -14.17 20.64 2.01
C ASN A 728 -14.51 19.20 2.37
N ARG A 729 -14.83 18.39 1.37
CA ARG A 729 -15.17 16.98 1.55
C ARG A 729 -14.96 16.18 0.25
N PRO A 730 -14.94 14.84 0.31
CA PRO A 730 -14.82 14.01 -0.89
C PRO A 730 -16.08 14.09 -1.77
N TYR A 731 -15.86 14.16 -3.08
CA TYR A 731 -16.91 14.12 -4.12
C TYR A 731 -16.52 13.17 -5.23
N ASN A 732 -17.50 12.56 -5.88
CA ASN A 732 -17.28 11.88 -7.14
C ASN A 732 -16.95 12.93 -8.22
N THR A 733 -15.74 12.91 -8.72
CA THR A 733 -15.27 13.73 -9.83
C THR A 733 -15.35 12.95 -11.14
N GLY A 734 -15.06 13.58 -12.26
CA GLY A 734 -15.31 13.07 -13.59
C GLY A 734 -14.74 11.70 -13.97
N ALA A 735 -14.73 11.48 -15.28
CA ALA A 735 -14.25 10.26 -15.88
C ALA A 735 -12.72 10.21 -15.92
N GLY A 736 -12.18 8.99 -15.87
CA GLY A 736 -10.77 8.71 -16.10
C GLY A 736 -10.60 7.58 -17.10
N ARG A 737 -9.37 7.40 -17.57
CA ARG A 737 -9.05 6.35 -18.54
C ARG A 737 -7.64 5.85 -18.33
N ILE A 738 -7.48 4.55 -18.49
CA ILE A 738 -6.18 3.89 -18.52
C ILE A 738 -6.12 3.02 -19.77
N ASP A 739 -5.20 3.34 -20.65
CA ASP A 739 -4.82 2.51 -21.80
C ASP A 739 -3.42 1.94 -21.54
N GLY A 740 -3.18 0.68 -21.87
CA GLY A 740 -1.87 0.10 -21.64
C GLY A 740 -1.60 -1.20 -22.37
N PHE A 741 -0.35 -1.62 -22.32
CA PHE A 741 0.05 -2.95 -22.72
C PHE A 741 1.04 -3.57 -21.75
N GLU A 742 1.06 -4.90 -21.72
CA GLU A 742 1.97 -5.73 -20.94
C GLU A 742 2.60 -6.77 -21.85
N THR A 743 3.89 -7.00 -21.71
CA THR A 743 4.55 -8.12 -22.35
C THR A 743 5.40 -8.86 -21.33
N GLN A 744 5.49 -10.17 -21.49
CA GLN A 744 6.30 -11.04 -20.62
C GLN A 744 6.89 -12.16 -21.42
N VAL A 745 8.12 -12.53 -21.08
CA VAL A 745 8.74 -13.77 -21.52
C VAL A 745 9.40 -14.44 -20.32
N THR A 746 9.23 -15.75 -20.21
CA THR A 746 9.89 -16.61 -19.21
C THR A 746 10.39 -17.85 -19.91
N THR A 747 11.65 -18.23 -19.73
CA THR A 747 12.18 -19.44 -20.34
C THR A 747 13.44 -19.93 -19.59
N PHE A 748 13.61 -21.25 -19.52
CA PHE A 748 14.91 -21.86 -19.35
C PHE A 748 15.56 -22.10 -20.72
N LEU A 749 16.89 -22.14 -20.79
CA LEU A 749 17.64 -22.29 -22.02
C LEU A 749 17.87 -23.78 -22.34
N ASP A 750 16.89 -24.64 -22.04
CA ASP A 750 16.91 -26.09 -22.21
C ASP A 750 16.57 -26.55 -23.65
N PHE A 751 17.01 -25.77 -24.66
CA PHE A 751 16.80 -26.04 -26.07
C PHE A 751 17.82 -27.07 -26.57
N ASP A 752 17.38 -28.07 -27.34
CA ASP A 752 18.19 -29.20 -27.83
C ASP A 752 19.40 -28.77 -28.66
N PHE A 753 19.35 -27.60 -29.30
CA PHE A 753 20.46 -27.03 -30.06
C PHE A 753 21.53 -26.33 -29.22
N LEU A 754 21.27 -26.14 -27.91
CA LEU A 754 22.20 -25.49 -26.98
C LEU A 754 23.04 -26.53 -26.20
N PRO A 755 24.27 -26.21 -25.82
CA PRO A 755 25.07 -27.08 -24.96
C PRO A 755 24.38 -27.32 -23.60
N THR A 756 24.48 -28.54 -23.08
CA THR A 756 23.80 -28.97 -21.84
C THR A 756 24.10 -28.12 -20.60
N PHE A 757 25.30 -27.53 -20.50
CA PHE A 757 25.63 -26.64 -19.37
C PHE A 757 24.80 -25.35 -19.37
N VAL A 758 24.26 -24.95 -20.52
CA VAL A 758 23.40 -23.75 -20.64
C VAL A 758 21.99 -24.06 -20.17
N HIS A 759 21.55 -25.31 -20.16
CA HIS A 759 20.19 -25.72 -19.78
C HIS A 759 19.82 -25.36 -18.33
N ALA A 760 20.83 -25.20 -17.48
CA ALA A 760 20.64 -24.73 -16.08
C ALA A 760 20.27 -23.25 -15.96
N PHE A 761 20.45 -22.50 -17.03
CA PHE A 761 20.14 -21.05 -17.03
C PHE A 761 18.75 -20.76 -17.58
N GLY A 762 18.15 -19.75 -17.04
CA GLY A 762 16.89 -19.21 -17.53
C GLY A 762 16.79 -17.70 -17.31
N PHE A 763 15.80 -17.10 -17.92
CA PHE A 763 15.51 -15.68 -17.73
C PHE A 763 14.02 -15.41 -17.76
N GLN A 764 13.63 -14.34 -17.09
CA GLN A 764 12.30 -13.76 -17.13
C GLN A 764 12.43 -12.26 -17.39
N ALA A 765 11.63 -11.74 -18.30
CA ALA A 765 11.53 -10.32 -18.52
C ALA A 765 10.06 -9.92 -18.69
N ASN A 766 9.68 -8.79 -18.16
CA ASN A 766 8.39 -8.17 -18.44
C ASN A 766 8.52 -6.65 -18.60
N LEU A 767 7.62 -6.08 -19.37
CA LEU A 767 7.52 -4.65 -19.63
C LEU A 767 6.06 -4.27 -19.61
N THR A 768 5.75 -3.15 -18.96
CA THR A 768 4.41 -2.56 -18.92
C THR A 768 4.47 -1.09 -19.31
N TYR A 769 3.53 -0.70 -20.15
CA TYR A 769 3.26 0.70 -20.47
C TYR A 769 1.84 1.08 -20.05
N LEU A 770 1.68 2.26 -19.43
CA LEU A 770 0.40 2.81 -18.98
C LEU A 770 0.27 4.27 -19.42
N ASP A 771 -0.82 4.62 -20.11
CA ASP A 771 -1.29 6.00 -20.25
C ASP A 771 -2.55 6.18 -19.39
N ALA A 772 -2.38 6.76 -18.20
CA ALA A 772 -3.41 6.86 -17.18
C ALA A 772 -3.75 8.33 -16.92
N LYS A 773 -5.02 8.69 -17.13
CA LYS A 773 -5.53 10.04 -16.99
C LYS A 773 -6.82 10.07 -16.19
N THR A 774 -7.00 11.12 -15.39
CA THR A 774 -8.23 11.41 -14.66
C THR A 774 -8.62 12.87 -14.84
N GLY A 775 -9.92 13.15 -14.79
CA GLY A 775 -10.41 14.51 -14.66
C GLY A 775 -10.09 15.05 -13.27
N PHE A 776 -9.50 16.23 -13.19
CA PHE A 776 -9.23 16.94 -11.96
C PHE A 776 -10.10 18.21 -11.95
N PRO A 777 -10.87 18.50 -10.89
CA PRO A 777 -11.57 19.77 -10.81
C PRO A 777 -10.52 20.88 -10.79
N GLY A 778 -10.56 21.75 -11.80
CA GLY A 778 -9.81 23.00 -11.77
C GLY A 778 -10.25 23.83 -10.58
N THR A 779 -9.43 24.78 -10.16
CA THR A 779 -9.58 25.70 -9.04
C THR A 779 -10.98 25.89 -8.46
N LEU A 780 -11.04 26.07 -7.13
CA LEU A 780 -12.18 26.51 -6.31
C LEU A 780 -13.29 27.22 -7.09
N GLY A 781 -14.52 26.68 -7.04
CA GLY A 781 -15.70 27.36 -7.54
C GLY A 781 -16.22 26.94 -8.91
N GLY A 782 -15.97 25.71 -9.35
CA GLY A 782 -16.61 25.17 -10.58
C GLY A 782 -15.82 25.43 -11.86
N GLY A 783 -14.50 25.55 -11.75
CA GLY A 783 -13.61 25.69 -12.90
C GLY A 783 -13.56 24.46 -13.79
N THR A 784 -13.03 24.60 -14.97
CA THR A 784 -12.88 23.58 -16.00
C THR A 784 -12.15 22.36 -15.45
N ILE A 785 -12.72 21.16 -15.58
CA ILE A 785 -12.05 19.90 -15.28
C ILE A 785 -10.88 19.76 -16.25
N THR A 786 -9.67 19.81 -15.76
CA THR A 786 -8.46 19.52 -16.53
C THR A 786 -8.09 18.05 -16.39
N GLN A 787 -7.67 17.41 -17.47
CA GLN A 787 -7.11 16.06 -17.40
C GLN A 787 -5.71 16.12 -16.80
N SER A 788 -5.45 15.25 -15.84
CA SER A 788 -4.14 15.10 -15.22
C SER A 788 -3.74 13.62 -15.19
N PRO A 789 -2.45 13.30 -15.14
CA PRO A 789 -2.00 11.93 -14.89
C PRO A 789 -2.55 11.43 -13.54
N ILE A 790 -2.86 10.14 -13.46
CA ILE A 790 -3.26 9.52 -12.18
C ILE A 790 -2.04 9.49 -11.25
N ILE A 791 -2.22 9.98 -10.02
CA ILE A 791 -1.17 10.03 -9.01
C ILE A 791 -0.69 8.61 -8.66
N GLY A 792 0.63 8.45 -8.55
CA GLY A 792 1.26 7.17 -8.25
C GLY A 792 1.46 6.26 -9.46
N VAL A 793 1.10 6.64 -10.69
CA VAL A 793 1.21 5.79 -11.88
C VAL A 793 2.42 6.18 -12.72
N SER A 794 3.35 5.24 -12.90
CA SER A 794 4.45 5.37 -13.86
C SER A 794 4.05 4.89 -15.25
N LYS A 795 4.47 5.61 -16.29
CA LYS A 795 4.20 5.19 -17.67
C LYS A 795 4.92 3.89 -18.04
N TRP A 796 6.12 3.70 -17.55
CA TRP A 796 6.97 2.55 -17.88
C TRP A 796 7.43 1.84 -16.63
N THR A 797 7.26 0.51 -16.60
CA THR A 797 7.86 -0.38 -15.62
C THR A 797 8.37 -1.63 -16.30
N TYR A 798 9.52 -2.15 -15.85
CA TYR A 798 10.03 -3.41 -16.34
C TYR A 798 10.80 -4.17 -15.27
N ASN A 799 10.76 -5.49 -15.39
CA ASN A 799 11.51 -6.42 -14.56
C ASN A 799 12.33 -7.34 -15.47
N VAL A 800 13.56 -7.61 -15.09
CA VAL A 800 14.42 -8.59 -15.74
C VAL A 800 15.05 -9.45 -14.66
N ALA A 801 14.98 -10.77 -14.82
CA ALA A 801 15.62 -11.71 -13.90
C ALA A 801 16.37 -12.80 -14.68
N ALA A 802 17.57 -13.16 -14.22
CA ALA A 802 18.34 -14.29 -14.68
C ALA A 802 18.34 -15.36 -13.59
N PHE A 803 18.25 -16.62 -13.99
CA PHE A 803 18.20 -17.77 -13.11
C PHE A 803 19.32 -18.77 -13.42
N TYR A 804 19.73 -19.48 -12.40
CA TYR A 804 20.54 -20.70 -12.51
C TYR A 804 19.97 -21.76 -11.57
N GLU A 805 19.72 -22.97 -12.06
CA GLU A 805 19.28 -24.08 -11.22
C GLU A 805 19.90 -25.40 -11.71
N ALA A 806 20.88 -25.88 -10.97
CA ALA A 806 21.48 -27.21 -11.20
C ALA A 806 22.27 -27.66 -9.95
N HIS A 807 22.42 -29.00 -9.81
CA HIS A 807 23.26 -29.62 -8.79
C HIS A 807 22.98 -29.18 -7.35
N GLY A 808 21.71 -28.94 -7.04
CA GLY A 808 21.27 -28.43 -5.73
C GLY A 808 21.54 -26.94 -5.49
N LEU A 809 22.12 -26.22 -6.45
CA LEU A 809 22.30 -24.79 -6.42
C LEU A 809 21.19 -24.10 -7.22
N SER A 810 20.48 -23.18 -6.58
CA SER A 810 19.56 -22.23 -7.24
C SER A 810 20.05 -20.81 -6.99
N ALA A 811 20.12 -20.00 -8.03
CA ALA A 811 20.50 -18.58 -7.92
C ALA A 811 19.61 -17.72 -8.81
N ARG A 812 19.27 -16.51 -8.34
CA ARG A 812 18.47 -15.54 -9.07
C ARG A 812 19.04 -14.14 -8.89
N LEU A 813 19.24 -13.43 -9.99
CA LEU A 813 19.54 -12.01 -10.02
C LEU A 813 18.39 -11.30 -10.69
N SER A 814 17.78 -10.34 -10.02
CA SER A 814 16.62 -9.61 -10.55
C SER A 814 16.82 -8.10 -10.48
N TYR A 815 16.47 -7.42 -11.56
CA TYR A 815 16.44 -5.98 -11.68
C TYR A 815 15.02 -5.50 -11.96
N ASN A 816 14.49 -4.67 -11.06
CA ASN A 816 13.19 -4.01 -11.19
C ASN A 816 13.41 -2.54 -11.47
N HIS A 817 12.73 -1.99 -12.47
CA HIS A 817 12.72 -0.56 -12.76
C HIS A 817 11.31 -0.01 -12.83
N ARG A 818 11.09 1.06 -12.10
CA ARG A 818 9.89 1.87 -12.16
C ARG A 818 10.25 3.27 -12.70
N GLY A 819 9.57 3.72 -13.76
CA GLY A 819 9.78 5.05 -14.34
C GLY A 819 9.24 6.18 -13.45
N ASP A 820 9.42 7.42 -13.88
CA ASP A 820 8.89 8.60 -13.20
C ASP A 820 7.38 8.51 -13.01
N TYR A 821 6.89 9.06 -11.89
CA TYR A 821 5.46 9.13 -11.62
C TYR A 821 5.09 10.39 -10.83
N PRO A 822 3.88 10.96 -11.08
CA PRO A 822 3.36 12.04 -10.25
C PRO A 822 3.01 11.51 -8.86
N SER A 823 3.57 12.13 -7.83
CA SER A 823 3.28 11.79 -6.43
C SER A 823 2.25 12.75 -5.80
N ARG A 824 2.11 13.95 -6.37
CA ARG A 824 1.14 14.94 -5.94
C ARG A 824 0.78 15.90 -7.08
N PHE A 825 -0.46 16.38 -7.07
CA PHE A 825 -0.91 17.50 -7.87
C PHE A 825 -1.75 18.43 -6.98
N ASP A 826 -1.54 19.74 -7.10
CA ASP A 826 -2.30 20.73 -6.35
C ASP A 826 -2.44 22.02 -7.20
N ALA A 827 -3.43 22.84 -6.84
CA ALA A 827 -3.66 24.14 -7.46
C ALA A 827 -4.08 25.15 -6.38
N ARG A 828 -3.35 26.26 -6.28
CA ARG A 828 -3.61 27.30 -5.29
C ARG A 828 -3.49 28.69 -5.92
N GLY A 829 -4.52 29.49 -5.78
CA GLY A 829 -4.49 30.89 -6.21
C GLY A 829 -4.24 31.10 -7.71
N GLY A 830 -4.57 30.10 -8.54
CA GLY A 830 -4.30 30.14 -9.98
C GLY A 830 -2.96 29.52 -10.40
N ASP A 831 -2.04 29.29 -9.47
CA ASP A 831 -0.81 28.54 -9.72
C ASP A 831 -1.08 27.02 -9.60
N THR A 832 -0.44 26.23 -10.45
CA THR A 832 -0.48 24.75 -10.38
C THR A 832 0.89 24.24 -10.00
N TYR A 833 0.94 23.17 -9.20
CA TYR A 833 2.17 22.45 -8.93
C TYR A 833 1.94 20.95 -8.87
N SER A 834 2.89 20.24 -9.44
CA SER A 834 2.94 18.79 -9.40
C SER A 834 4.25 18.34 -8.78
N GLU A 835 4.19 17.37 -7.89
CA GLU A 835 5.38 16.67 -7.43
C GLU A 835 5.53 15.38 -8.24
N THR A 836 6.72 15.17 -8.78
CA THR A 836 7.06 13.95 -9.53
C THR A 836 8.21 13.24 -8.83
N THR A 837 8.04 11.96 -8.57
CA THR A 837 9.12 11.07 -8.14
C THR A 837 9.83 10.52 -9.36
N ARG A 838 11.17 10.66 -9.40
CA ARG A 838 12.01 10.17 -10.49
C ARG A 838 12.06 8.64 -10.48
N GLY A 839 12.16 8.07 -11.68
CA GLY A 839 12.27 6.63 -11.87
C GLY A 839 13.49 6.03 -11.17
N ILE A 840 13.30 4.85 -10.61
CA ILE A 840 14.32 4.15 -9.81
C ILE A 840 14.44 2.70 -10.23
N GLY A 841 15.68 2.20 -10.25
CA GLY A 841 16.00 0.79 -10.47
C GLY A 841 16.57 0.14 -9.23
N ARG A 842 16.11 -1.08 -8.92
CA ARG A 842 16.52 -1.89 -7.78
C ARG A 842 17.10 -3.22 -8.27
N LEU A 843 18.21 -3.65 -7.69
CA LEU A 843 18.86 -4.93 -7.98
C LEU A 843 18.81 -5.79 -6.72
N ASP A 844 18.30 -7.03 -6.88
CA ASP A 844 18.18 -8.01 -5.82
C ASP A 844 18.85 -9.33 -6.26
N PHE A 845 19.46 -10.03 -5.32
CA PHE A 845 20.09 -11.33 -5.53
C PHE A 845 19.57 -12.31 -4.49
N SER A 846 19.27 -13.54 -4.90
CA SER A 846 18.88 -14.65 -4.02
C SER A 846 19.56 -15.92 -4.45
N THR A 847 20.01 -16.74 -3.51
CA THR A 847 20.60 -18.04 -3.78
C THR A 847 20.26 -19.05 -2.70
N SER A 848 20.20 -20.32 -3.07
CA SER A 848 20.04 -21.43 -2.15
C SER A 848 20.86 -22.64 -2.60
N TYR A 849 21.36 -23.41 -1.62
CA TYR A 849 22.16 -24.60 -1.86
C TYR A 849 21.71 -25.75 -0.97
N ASP A 850 21.37 -26.89 -1.58
CA ASP A 850 20.96 -28.09 -0.88
C ASP A 850 22.20 -28.83 -0.34
N ILE A 851 22.44 -28.70 0.97
CA ILE A 851 23.54 -29.45 1.66
C ILE A 851 23.16 -30.93 1.81
N PHE A 852 21.91 -31.18 2.15
CA PHE A 852 21.30 -32.49 2.29
C PHE A 852 19.93 -32.47 1.59
N LYS A 853 19.35 -33.64 1.37
CA LYS A 853 18.01 -33.77 0.77
C LYS A 853 16.94 -32.97 1.51
N ASN A 854 17.14 -32.74 2.81
CA ASN A 854 16.18 -32.18 3.72
C ASN A 854 16.63 -30.81 4.29
N ILE A 855 17.82 -30.33 3.93
CA ILE A 855 18.39 -29.11 4.48
C ILE A 855 19.02 -28.27 3.37
N THR A 856 18.54 -27.02 3.23
CA THR A 856 18.98 -26.05 2.23
C THR A 856 19.50 -24.79 2.93
N LEU A 857 20.68 -24.31 2.56
CA LEU A 857 21.14 -22.97 2.94
C LEU A 857 20.57 -21.92 1.99
N THR A 858 20.30 -20.72 2.52
CA THR A 858 19.81 -19.58 1.72
C THR A 858 20.64 -18.33 2.02
N ALA A 859 20.85 -17.51 0.98
CA ALA A 859 21.44 -16.18 1.13
C ALA A 859 20.76 -15.21 0.15
N ASP A 860 20.36 -14.05 0.66
CA ASP A 860 19.67 -13.02 -0.12
C ASP A 860 20.31 -11.65 0.11
N ALA A 861 20.29 -10.82 -0.93
CA ALA A 861 20.70 -9.41 -0.86
C ALA A 861 19.68 -8.58 -1.64
N THR A 862 19.04 -7.64 -0.97
CA THR A 862 18.03 -6.77 -1.59
C THR A 862 18.47 -5.33 -1.64
N ASN A 863 18.02 -4.59 -2.66
CA ASN A 863 18.39 -3.19 -2.91
C ASN A 863 19.93 -2.96 -2.94
N ILE A 864 20.64 -3.83 -3.66
CA ILE A 864 22.11 -3.79 -3.74
C ILE A 864 22.63 -2.45 -4.27
N LEU A 865 21.92 -1.82 -5.20
CA LEU A 865 22.30 -0.54 -5.80
C LEU A 865 22.12 0.64 -4.86
N ALA A 866 21.30 0.54 -3.85
CA ALA A 866 21.02 1.58 -2.84
C ALA A 866 20.81 2.99 -3.44
N LYS A 867 20.18 3.09 -4.62
CA LYS A 867 19.90 4.37 -5.26
C LYS A 867 18.90 5.18 -4.45
N PRO A 868 19.10 6.52 -4.34
CA PRO A 868 18.13 7.35 -3.64
C PRO A 868 16.83 7.55 -4.43
N TYR A 869 15.72 7.68 -3.73
CA TYR A 869 14.50 8.25 -4.26
C TYR A 869 14.67 9.76 -4.37
N VAL A 870 14.37 10.31 -5.54
CA VAL A 870 14.46 11.75 -5.81
C VAL A 870 13.10 12.23 -6.27
N SER A 871 12.58 13.29 -5.65
CA SER A 871 11.40 13.99 -6.13
C SER A 871 11.67 15.46 -6.43
N TYR A 872 10.88 16.01 -7.35
CA TYR A 872 10.95 17.40 -7.77
C TYR A 872 9.55 17.98 -7.94
N LEU A 873 9.45 19.28 -7.69
CA LEU A 873 8.24 20.07 -7.90
C LEU A 873 8.32 20.77 -9.25
N THR A 874 7.23 20.72 -10.00
CA THR A 874 7.04 21.52 -11.21
C THR A 874 5.94 22.54 -10.96
N TYR A 875 6.27 23.80 -11.10
CA TYR A 875 5.37 24.93 -10.94
C TYR A 875 4.89 25.45 -12.28
N GLY A 876 3.57 25.60 -12.44
CA GLY A 876 2.94 26.44 -13.46
C GLY A 876 2.34 27.66 -12.81
N PHE A 877 2.82 28.87 -13.17
CA PHE A 877 2.37 30.13 -12.58
C PHE A 877 1.21 30.70 -13.38
N ALA A 878 0.19 31.25 -12.69
CA ALA A 878 -0.91 31.95 -13.33
C ALA A 878 -0.40 33.13 -14.15
N GLY A 879 -0.67 33.13 -15.46
CA GLY A 879 -0.22 34.16 -16.39
C GLY A 879 1.27 34.14 -16.72
N GLY A 880 1.97 33.06 -16.39
CA GLY A 880 3.41 32.89 -16.59
C GLY A 880 3.78 32.06 -17.80
N THR A 881 5.03 32.18 -18.19
CA THR A 881 5.78 31.37 -19.11
C THR A 881 6.03 29.96 -18.56
N ASP A 882 6.79 29.14 -19.24
CA ASP A 882 7.06 27.73 -19.01
C ASP A 882 7.14 27.26 -17.54
N PRO A 883 6.69 26.02 -17.26
CA PRO A 883 6.78 25.45 -15.91
C PRO A 883 8.22 25.37 -15.42
N VAL A 884 8.42 25.67 -14.15
CA VAL A 884 9.74 25.65 -13.51
C VAL A 884 9.88 24.44 -12.62
N THR A 885 10.96 23.68 -12.77
CA THR A 885 11.23 22.48 -11.98
C THR A 885 12.24 22.75 -10.88
N PHE A 886 11.99 22.16 -9.70
CA PHE A 886 12.75 22.42 -8.49
C PHE A 886 12.90 21.15 -7.62
N PRO A 887 14.07 20.90 -6.99
CA PRO A 887 14.26 19.74 -6.10
C PRO A 887 13.30 19.77 -4.93
N ARG A 888 12.60 18.66 -4.70
CA ARG A 888 11.71 18.50 -3.56
C ARG A 888 12.38 17.71 -2.45
N ALA A 889 12.76 16.47 -2.71
CA ALA A 889 13.35 15.61 -1.71
C ALA A 889 14.30 14.58 -2.31
N VAL A 890 15.25 14.17 -1.49
CA VAL A 890 16.09 12.98 -1.71
C VAL A 890 15.98 12.10 -0.48
N ARG A 891 15.60 10.82 -0.68
CA ARG A 891 15.44 9.83 0.38
C ARG A 891 16.29 8.59 0.07
N TYR A 892 17.01 8.12 1.06
CA TYR A 892 17.83 6.91 1.00
C TYR A 892 17.18 5.81 1.82
N GLU A 893 17.12 4.60 1.27
CA GLU A 893 16.52 3.40 1.88
C GLU A 893 17.55 2.34 2.22
N GLU A 894 17.13 1.31 2.97
CA GLU A 894 17.95 0.16 3.37
C GLU A 894 18.41 -0.70 2.20
N SER A 895 19.61 -1.26 2.33
CA SER A 895 20.02 -2.51 1.68
C SER A 895 20.02 -3.61 2.74
N VAL A 896 19.44 -4.75 2.41
CA VAL A 896 19.22 -5.84 3.36
C VAL A 896 19.96 -7.09 2.88
N TYR A 897 20.64 -7.76 3.80
CA TYR A 897 21.36 -9.01 3.56
C TYR A 897 20.84 -10.07 4.53
N SER A 898 20.50 -11.26 4.04
CA SER A 898 20.02 -12.35 4.88
C SER A 898 20.76 -13.65 4.62
N LEU A 899 20.90 -14.43 5.68
CA LEU A 899 21.42 -15.80 5.67
C LEU A 899 20.47 -16.69 6.45
N GLY A 900 20.19 -17.87 5.93
CA GLY A 900 19.23 -18.77 6.55
C GLY A 900 19.44 -20.23 6.22
N VAL A 901 18.65 -21.03 6.91
CA VAL A 901 18.52 -22.47 6.69
C VAL A 901 17.06 -22.84 6.56
N ARG A 902 16.74 -23.70 5.62
CA ARG A 902 15.45 -24.37 5.47
C ARG A 902 15.60 -25.85 5.73
N PHE A 903 14.56 -26.43 6.28
CA PHE A 903 14.48 -27.87 6.51
C PHE A 903 13.09 -28.39 6.17
N ARG A 904 13.05 -29.70 5.76
CA ARG A 904 11.82 -30.37 5.39
C ARG A 904 11.96 -31.87 5.70
N PHE A 905 11.06 -32.44 6.51
CA PHE A 905 11.06 -33.83 6.95
C PHE A 905 9.70 -34.47 6.78
#